data_4341d40ee97093676097c964c5f450b1
#
_entry.id   4341d40ee97093676097c964c5f450b1
#
_cell.length_a   1.000
_cell.length_b   1.000
_cell.length_c   1.000
_cell.angle_alpha   90.00
_cell.angle_beta   90.00
_cell.angle_gamma   90.00
#
_symmetry.space_group_name_H-M   'P 1'
#
loop_
_entity.id
_entity.type
_entity.pdbx_description
1 polymer ?
#
loop_
_entity_poly.entity_id
_entity_poly.type
_entity_poly.pdbx_seq_one_letter_code
_entity_poly.pdbx_strand_id
1 'polypeptide(L)'
;MDRRFYLVLLLTLTTNVFCGHYGEASVVGTVPNVQGWKGEDMLLRCDIKEEPLDVYWEKEDFLNPEQKTRKAEYFDGHLKSLEERFDIDKNFSLVISSLEVADEGRYYCQVLLKNSQSFENSTIMTISSMASGHTIEECAERSQSRQSRCTYQSPSNTPSLNLTCVVSGFKPNISMLWTEESRNRLYSVVSQQNTLSDGTNERFETITVSAEHEREQTLVCVATGDSLNGTSTREITVLPISVSDKHVNSGLIIGLTIGVPLALLILVGKYLSSKHPEYLPRKGSSSLTNEQVQRCKEELKAYYRMTRRKVRVDPFEFMELVELDDIYTNLSIIERKSRRKIPMEYNDLLTKVENGDLSNRLLFQGEGGAGKTTLCAKIAWDWCQGRIFKDIDMVIVIPLRDITTETSIGGIVKYYLSYSNTSASQIDNYISANQNKVLIIFDGFDEFNEELSEKSSSEVIRILRIQEYNSCKVIVTTRPWRTDEFTMYKNVAEAYTFLSVEGFNEENLSAYIRRYFRIKEKDSLAENLIRFMEENYIIRSNMAPFPIYCAMLCLMWNDFCEERRKEMQKLHTFSKIFREMISFLKEHYASKVCVNLQSQETVAHLNEAGRAIQEISEIALQGLFDRYLSFPEEQFRECHDAMVTCCRVGVLTVERYVITRERRRVVNVSSLVTSTVSFPHKLFQEYIAGVYIQYLFANDRAKYDKVKNKLLSRPEEFRYVLYFTSASGNELGLDIIKGLINCPTHKFTSNSFRYKENDKRDFCVDIAFECHTEEAARAVGEGWDEYKLDNSSKHTVSGVVFMVCYNQVQSLEMYGMTCGRTVSRDLAEGMCSSSLFRKVSLSYSKFHVEFYKILRAEASKCLQ
;
A
#
# COMPACT_ATOMS: atom_id res chain seq x y z
N MET A 1 54.23 -13.45 1.08
CA MET A 1 53.47 -12.37 0.45
C MET A 1 52.77 -11.58 1.53
N ASP A 2 53.10 -10.36 1.63
CA ASP A 2 53.04 -9.52 2.83
C ASP A 2 51.64 -9.08 3.24
N ARG A 3 51.28 -9.18 4.52
CA ARG A 3 50.03 -8.72 5.13
C ARG A 3 49.74 -7.23 4.89
N ARG A 4 50.69 -6.45 4.45
CA ARG A 4 50.58 -5.02 4.11
C ARG A 4 49.88 -4.81 2.75
N PHE A 5 49.92 -5.74 1.84
CA PHE A 5 49.26 -5.68 0.53
C PHE A 5 47.75 -5.88 0.63
N TYR A 6 47.30 -6.69 1.59
CA TYR A 6 45.89 -6.95 1.84
C TYR A 6 45.17 -5.74 2.49
N LEU A 7 45.90 -4.99 3.33
CA LEU A 7 45.29 -3.80 3.98
C LEU A 7 45.14 -2.61 3.03
N VAL A 8 46.03 -2.46 2.06
CA VAL A 8 45.97 -1.43 1.02
C VAL A 8 44.88 -1.75 -0.02
N LEU A 9 44.69 -3.03 -0.33
CA LEU A 9 43.60 -3.44 -1.25
C LEU A 9 42.20 -3.32 -0.61
N LEU A 10 42.10 -3.55 0.71
CA LEU A 10 40.84 -3.33 1.46
C LEU A 10 40.54 -1.84 1.65
N LEU A 11 41.54 -0.98 1.79
CA LEU A 11 41.35 0.47 1.90
C LEU A 11 41.06 1.15 0.56
N THR A 12 41.51 0.59 -0.57
CA THR A 12 41.17 1.11 -1.91
C THR A 12 39.86 0.61 -2.45
N LEU A 13 39.28 -0.49 -1.92
CA LEU A 13 37.97 -1.01 -2.29
C LEU A 13 36.83 -0.40 -1.45
N THR A 14 37.12 0.26 -0.33
CA THR A 14 36.10 0.94 0.50
C THR A 14 35.93 2.42 0.21
N THR A 15 36.72 3.02 -0.69
CA THR A 15 36.66 4.46 -0.98
C THR A 15 35.95 4.84 -2.29
N ASN A 16 35.37 3.90 -3.03
CA ASN A 16 34.78 4.20 -4.36
C ASN A 16 33.30 3.78 -4.54
N VAL A 17 32.44 3.86 -3.54
CA VAL A 17 31.01 3.55 -3.70
C VAL A 17 30.10 4.60 -3.07
N PHE A 18 30.49 5.87 -3.06
CA PHE A 18 29.54 6.94 -2.75
C PHE A 18 29.76 8.12 -3.70
N CYS A 19 29.08 8.07 -4.83
CA CYS A 19 28.83 9.25 -5.63
C CYS A 19 27.56 9.90 -5.12
N GLY A 20 27.67 10.68 -4.03
CA GLY A 20 26.71 11.72 -3.73
C GLY A 20 26.76 12.75 -4.87
N HIS A 21 25.66 13.32 -5.24
CA HIS A 21 25.62 14.45 -6.15
C HIS A 21 26.58 15.53 -5.65
N TYR A 22 27.77 15.62 -6.23
CA TYR A 22 28.48 16.86 -6.32
C TYR A 22 27.87 17.63 -7.51
N GLY A 23 26.68 18.23 -7.22
CA GLY A 23 26.41 19.51 -7.87
C GLY A 23 27.57 20.43 -7.50
N GLU A 24 27.97 21.35 -8.35
CA GLU A 24 28.93 22.41 -8.07
C GLU A 24 28.68 22.91 -6.64
N ALA A 25 29.69 22.83 -5.78
CA ALA A 25 29.54 23.12 -4.36
C ALA A 25 28.89 24.50 -4.24
N SER A 26 27.61 24.59 -3.89
CA SER A 26 26.86 25.83 -3.83
C SER A 26 27.61 26.78 -2.90
N VAL A 27 27.84 28.01 -3.36
CA VAL A 27 28.50 29.04 -2.59
C VAL A 27 27.71 29.37 -1.33
N VAL A 28 26.41 29.14 -1.37
CA VAL A 28 25.45 29.39 -0.27
C VAL A 28 24.72 28.08 0.09
N GLY A 29 24.74 27.70 1.35
CA GLY A 29 24.06 26.54 1.91
C GLY A 29 23.05 26.95 2.98
N THR A 30 21.86 26.29 3.00
CA THR A 30 20.87 26.39 4.08
C THR A 30 20.42 24.98 4.48
N VAL A 31 19.89 24.83 5.70
CA VAL A 31 19.25 23.59 6.13
C VAL A 31 17.85 23.52 5.49
N PRO A 32 17.50 22.51 4.68
CA PRO A 32 16.27 22.49 3.87
C PRO A 32 14.98 22.58 4.69
N ASN A 33 14.91 21.91 5.84
CA ASN A 33 13.76 21.88 6.75
C ASN A 33 14.21 22.07 8.19
N VAL A 34 13.49 22.90 8.93
CA VAL A 34 13.75 23.19 10.35
C VAL A 34 12.42 23.14 11.10
N GLN A 35 12.41 22.56 12.29
CA GLN A 35 11.25 22.52 13.18
C GLN A 35 11.57 23.25 14.47
N GLY A 36 10.68 24.14 14.92
CA GLY A 36 10.78 24.87 16.19
C GLY A 36 9.49 24.75 17.02
N TRP A 37 9.59 25.10 18.30
CA TRP A 37 8.46 25.18 19.19
C TRP A 37 8.03 26.62 19.44
N LYS A 38 6.72 26.86 19.50
CA LYS A 38 6.16 28.19 19.81
C LYS A 38 6.74 28.73 21.12
N GLY A 39 7.27 29.94 21.09
CA GLY A 39 7.89 30.62 22.21
C GLY A 39 9.41 30.40 22.37
N GLU A 40 10.02 29.50 21.59
CA GLU A 40 11.46 29.30 21.55
C GLU A 40 12.14 30.24 20.56
N ASP A 41 13.46 30.45 20.71
CA ASP A 41 14.25 31.17 19.73
C ASP A 41 14.79 30.21 18.67
N MET A 42 14.87 30.66 17.42
CA MET A 42 15.31 29.83 16.28
C MET A 42 16.41 30.52 15.49
N LEU A 43 17.38 29.70 15.06
CA LEU A 43 18.47 30.11 14.18
C LEU A 43 18.34 29.40 12.83
N LEU A 44 18.07 30.15 11.75
CA LEU A 44 18.11 29.65 10.38
C LEU A 44 19.47 29.94 9.78
N ARG A 45 20.26 28.89 9.54
CA ARG A 45 21.65 29.04 9.08
C ARG A 45 21.73 29.37 7.59
N CYS A 46 22.65 30.26 7.24
CA CYS A 46 23.10 30.54 5.89
C CYS A 46 24.61 30.37 5.80
N ASP A 47 25.09 29.22 5.37
CA ASP A 47 26.51 28.92 5.26
C ASP A 47 27.07 29.52 3.96
N ILE A 48 27.88 30.58 4.05
CA ILE A 48 28.46 31.30 2.93
C ILE A 48 29.96 31.00 2.87
N LYS A 49 30.44 30.50 1.73
CA LYS A 49 31.87 30.08 1.56
C LYS A 49 32.81 31.17 1.09
N GLU A 50 32.26 32.27 0.59
CA GLU A 50 33.00 33.43 0.10
C GLU A 50 32.55 34.69 0.84
N GLU A 51 33.37 35.74 0.85
CA GLU A 51 33.00 37.00 1.50
C GLU A 51 31.86 37.69 0.77
N PRO A 52 30.67 37.86 1.43
CA PRO A 52 29.54 38.52 0.83
C PRO A 52 29.72 40.02 0.76
N LEU A 53 29.09 40.66 -0.22
CA LEU A 53 28.88 42.10 -0.27
C LEU A 53 27.61 42.44 0.53
N ASP A 54 26.51 41.75 0.20
CA ASP A 54 25.21 41.94 0.86
C ASP A 54 24.57 40.54 1.11
N VAL A 55 23.80 40.42 2.19
CA VAL A 55 22.99 39.25 2.52
C VAL A 55 21.58 39.68 2.93
N TYR A 56 20.57 39.02 2.36
CA TYR A 56 19.17 39.31 2.63
C TYR A 56 18.44 38.06 3.06
N TRP A 57 17.64 38.15 4.13
CA TRP A 57 16.69 37.15 4.54
C TRP A 57 15.29 37.59 4.22
N GLU A 58 14.59 36.80 3.40
CA GLU A 58 13.21 37.08 2.93
C GLU A 58 12.29 35.90 3.26
N LYS A 59 11.06 36.18 3.66
CA LYS A 59 9.99 35.19 3.89
C LYS A 59 8.99 35.25 2.76
N GLU A 60 8.63 34.09 2.23
CA GLU A 60 7.58 33.93 1.22
C GLU A 60 6.20 34.24 1.81
N ASP A 61 5.36 34.98 1.10
CA ASP A 61 3.97 35.21 1.49
C ASP A 61 3.15 33.97 1.25
N PHE A 62 2.40 33.53 2.25
CA PHE A 62 1.58 32.32 2.18
C PHE A 62 0.45 32.39 1.14
N LEU A 63 -0.10 33.61 0.90
CA LEU A 63 -1.22 33.84 -0.04
C LEU A 63 -0.73 34.15 -1.45
N ASN A 64 0.50 34.65 -1.59
CA ASN A 64 1.08 35.02 -2.88
C ASN A 64 2.57 34.63 -2.91
N PRO A 65 2.92 33.41 -3.34
CA PRO A 65 4.30 32.89 -3.33
C PRO A 65 5.30 33.70 -4.17
N GLU A 66 4.84 34.54 -5.09
CA GLU A 66 5.70 35.44 -5.86
C GLU A 66 6.13 36.68 -5.06
N GLN A 67 5.50 36.91 -3.91
CA GLN A 67 5.79 38.05 -3.07
C GLN A 67 6.60 37.61 -1.85
N LYS A 68 7.80 38.17 -1.70
CA LYS A 68 8.70 37.92 -0.56
C LYS A 68 8.81 39.20 0.31
N THR A 69 8.79 38.98 1.62
CA THR A 69 8.98 40.09 2.60
C THR A 69 10.31 39.96 3.26
N ARG A 70 11.15 41.03 3.17
CA ARG A 70 12.48 41.06 3.78
C ARG A 70 12.35 41.18 5.30
N LYS A 71 13.10 40.35 6.04
CA LYS A 71 13.06 40.23 7.51
C LYS A 71 14.31 40.79 8.17
N ALA A 72 15.50 40.53 7.59
CA ALA A 72 16.75 41.04 8.06
C ALA A 72 17.75 41.20 6.92
N GLU A 73 18.77 42.07 7.08
CA GLU A 73 19.79 42.30 6.04
C GLU A 73 21.14 42.61 6.60
N TYR A 74 22.20 42.19 5.86
CA TYR A 74 23.54 42.72 5.96
C TYR A 74 23.79 43.53 4.68
N PHE A 75 24.01 44.83 4.86
CA PHE A 75 24.18 45.79 3.76
C PHE A 75 25.21 46.87 4.12
N ASP A 76 26.09 47.20 3.19
CA ASP A 76 27.13 48.22 3.36
C ASP A 76 27.96 48.03 4.67
N GLY A 77 28.29 46.76 5.00
CA GLY A 77 29.06 46.44 6.20
C GLY A 77 28.29 46.44 7.52
N HIS A 78 26.98 46.64 7.50
CA HIS A 78 26.13 46.73 8.69
C HIS A 78 25.06 45.60 8.71
N LEU A 79 24.90 44.99 9.89
CA LEU A 79 23.78 44.06 10.17
C LEU A 79 22.56 44.87 10.59
N LYS A 80 21.40 44.60 10.01
CA LYS A 80 20.15 45.34 10.29
C LYS A 80 18.96 44.40 10.39
N SER A 81 18.28 44.45 11.51
CA SER A 81 16.95 43.92 11.72
C SER A 81 15.89 44.85 11.11
N LEU A 82 14.88 44.29 10.41
CA LEU A 82 13.79 45.03 9.82
C LEU A 82 12.47 44.87 10.58
N GLU A 83 12.37 43.86 11.45
CA GLU A 83 11.25 43.61 12.34
C GLU A 83 11.76 43.24 13.73
N GLU A 84 11.07 43.60 14.82
CA GLU A 84 11.55 43.48 16.22
C GLU A 84 11.97 42.03 16.64
N ARG A 85 11.38 41.02 16.08
CA ARG A 85 11.64 39.62 16.44
C ARG A 85 12.65 38.91 15.52
N PHE A 86 13.07 39.58 14.45
CA PHE A 86 14.00 39.02 13.46
C PHE A 86 15.32 39.76 13.53
N ASP A 87 16.41 39.02 13.67
CA ASP A 87 17.76 39.59 13.69
C ASP A 87 18.69 38.77 12.78
N ILE A 88 19.88 39.28 12.48
CA ILE A 88 20.89 38.59 11.69
C ILE A 88 22.19 38.52 12.49
N ASP A 89 22.78 37.35 12.65
CA ASP A 89 24.00 37.15 13.42
C ASP A 89 25.26 37.45 12.59
N LYS A 90 26.42 37.40 13.25
CA LYS A 90 27.72 37.65 12.62
C LYS A 90 28.10 36.62 11.54
N ASN A 91 27.39 35.49 11.49
CA ASN A 91 27.60 34.45 10.50
C ASN A 91 26.52 34.53 9.41
N PHE A 92 25.78 35.62 9.34
CA PHE A 92 24.69 35.88 8.38
C PHE A 92 23.48 34.94 8.52
N SER A 93 23.31 34.26 9.65
CA SER A 93 22.16 33.42 9.97
C SER A 93 21.03 34.29 10.53
N LEU A 94 19.77 33.96 10.17
CA LEU A 94 18.59 34.66 10.70
C LEU A 94 18.24 34.13 12.09
N VAL A 95 18.15 35.03 13.05
CA VAL A 95 17.67 34.74 14.40
C VAL A 95 16.23 35.20 14.52
N ILE A 96 15.34 34.30 14.95
CA ILE A 96 13.92 34.59 15.19
C ILE A 96 13.68 34.38 16.68
N SER A 97 13.35 35.44 17.40
CA SER A 97 13.09 35.38 18.83
C SER A 97 11.63 35.09 19.13
N SER A 98 11.36 34.18 20.07
CA SER A 98 10.01 33.80 20.52
C SER A 98 9.08 33.41 19.38
N LEU A 99 9.32 32.27 18.74
CA LEU A 99 8.57 31.78 17.60
C LEU A 99 7.06 31.83 17.79
N GLU A 100 6.34 32.37 16.80
CA GLU A 100 4.89 32.33 16.69
C GLU A 100 4.49 31.39 15.54
N VAL A 101 3.28 30.81 15.59
CA VAL A 101 2.80 29.93 14.50
C VAL A 101 2.72 30.69 13.16
N ALA A 102 2.53 32.00 13.18
CA ALA A 102 2.58 32.87 12.02
C ALA A 102 3.97 32.96 11.35
N ASP A 103 5.05 32.60 12.07
CA ASP A 103 6.38 32.59 11.48
C ASP A 103 6.64 31.36 10.60
N GLU A 104 5.78 30.32 10.62
CA GLU A 104 5.86 29.16 9.75
C GLU A 104 5.89 29.56 8.26
N GLY A 105 6.73 28.90 7.47
CA GLY A 105 6.82 29.17 6.04
C GLY A 105 8.21 28.95 5.47
N ARG A 106 8.39 29.38 4.22
CA ARG A 106 9.66 29.30 3.52
C ARG A 106 10.44 30.60 3.64
N TYR A 107 11.70 30.47 4.02
CA TYR A 107 12.66 31.58 4.14
C TYR A 107 13.77 31.41 3.12
N TYR A 108 14.21 32.51 2.52
CA TYR A 108 15.27 32.59 1.52
C TYR A 108 16.45 33.38 2.06
N CYS A 109 17.63 32.77 1.97
CA CYS A 109 18.89 33.49 2.14
C CYS A 109 19.43 33.87 0.76
N GLN A 110 19.42 35.16 0.45
CA GLN A 110 19.98 35.72 -0.78
C GLN A 110 21.31 36.37 -0.47
N VAL A 111 22.34 36.08 -1.25
CA VAL A 111 23.72 36.55 -1.05
C VAL A 111 24.20 37.18 -2.34
N LEU A 112 24.70 38.41 -2.25
CA LEU A 112 25.45 39.07 -3.30
C LEU A 112 26.93 39.07 -2.93
N LEU A 113 27.76 38.50 -3.78
CA LEU A 113 29.20 38.48 -3.60
C LEU A 113 29.90 39.75 -4.14
N LYS A 114 31.10 40.04 -3.67
CA LYS A 114 31.94 41.14 -4.14
C LYS A 114 32.23 41.07 -5.66
N ASN A 115 32.12 39.91 -6.29
CA ASN A 115 32.26 39.73 -7.74
C ASN A 115 31.00 39.99 -8.53
N SER A 116 29.95 40.52 -7.92
CA SER A 116 28.61 40.80 -8.47
C SER A 116 27.79 39.55 -8.85
N GLN A 117 28.14 38.35 -8.41
CA GLN A 117 27.33 37.16 -8.51
C GLN A 117 26.34 37.10 -7.36
N SER A 118 25.11 36.72 -7.66
CA SER A 118 24.08 36.52 -6.65
C SER A 118 23.67 35.05 -6.56
N PHE A 119 23.45 34.61 -5.31
CA PHE A 119 23.01 33.24 -4.99
C PHE A 119 21.82 33.29 -4.06
N GLU A 120 20.95 32.32 -4.19
CA GLU A 120 19.76 32.14 -3.32
C GLU A 120 19.68 30.69 -2.85
N ASN A 121 19.35 30.49 -1.59
CA ASN A 121 18.99 29.19 -1.07
C ASN A 121 17.84 29.32 -0.07
N SER A 122 17.08 28.26 0.19
CA SER A 122 15.86 28.34 1.00
C SER A 122 15.79 27.26 2.07
N THR A 123 15.08 27.57 3.16
CA THR A 123 14.71 26.65 4.24
C THR A 123 13.22 26.74 4.51
N ILE A 124 12.57 25.62 4.83
CA ILE A 124 11.17 25.56 5.24
C ILE A 124 11.16 25.40 6.76
N MET A 125 10.48 26.29 7.45
CA MET A 125 10.30 26.24 8.89
C MET A 125 8.88 25.81 9.23
N THR A 126 8.75 24.78 10.07
CA THR A 126 7.50 24.31 10.67
C THR A 126 7.49 24.58 12.17
N ILE A 127 6.33 24.91 12.72
CA ILE A 127 6.22 25.30 14.13
C ILE A 127 5.24 24.39 14.85
N SER A 128 5.68 23.83 15.97
CA SER A 128 4.87 23.05 16.90
C SER A 128 4.44 23.90 18.10
N SER A 129 3.31 23.57 18.70
CA SER A 129 2.79 24.23 19.90
C SER A 129 2.28 23.21 20.90
N MET A 130 2.69 23.36 22.17
CA MET A 130 2.15 22.53 23.27
C MET A 130 0.71 22.89 23.56
N ALA A 131 -0.12 21.89 23.90
CA ALA A 131 -1.50 22.12 24.28
C ALA A 131 -1.59 22.99 25.55
N SER A 132 -2.42 24.02 25.49
CA SER A 132 -2.60 24.97 26.60
C SER A 132 -3.70 24.52 27.58
N GLY A 133 -4.59 23.61 27.17
CA GLY A 133 -5.70 23.13 27.97
C GLY A 133 -6.19 21.75 27.57
N HIS A 134 -6.63 20.93 28.55
CA HIS A 134 -7.35 19.68 28.37
C HIS A 134 -8.45 19.62 29.44
N THR A 135 -9.72 19.71 29.03
CA THR A 135 -10.87 19.83 29.95
C THR A 135 -12.06 19.03 29.44
N ILE A 136 -13.00 18.72 30.36
CA ILE A 136 -14.34 18.25 30.01
C ILE A 136 -15.30 19.41 30.31
N GLU A 137 -16.13 19.83 29.36
CA GLU A 137 -16.96 21.05 29.49
C GLU A 137 -17.93 20.96 30.67
N GLU A 138 -18.53 19.80 30.89
CA GLU A 138 -19.47 19.58 31.97
C GLU A 138 -18.84 19.67 33.38
N CYS A 139 -17.48 19.53 33.41
CA CYS A 139 -16.71 19.77 34.66
C CYS A 139 -16.38 21.24 34.86
N ALA A 140 -16.29 22.06 33.81
CA ALA A 140 -15.85 23.47 33.89
C ALA A 140 -16.90 24.37 34.55
N GLU A 141 -18.19 24.07 34.42
CA GLU A 141 -19.29 24.88 34.96
C GLU A 141 -19.38 24.86 36.50
N ARG A 142 -18.64 24.00 37.22
CA ARG A 142 -18.73 23.84 38.69
C ARG A 142 -17.42 24.12 39.42
N SER A 143 -16.63 25.10 38.99
CA SER A 143 -15.37 25.53 39.70
C SER A 143 -14.32 24.43 39.95
N GLN A 144 -14.43 23.25 39.29
CA GLN A 144 -13.48 22.12 39.40
C GLN A 144 -12.57 21.97 38.20
N SER A 145 -12.46 23.01 37.37
CA SER A 145 -11.77 23.00 36.05
C SER A 145 -10.25 22.66 36.07
N ARG A 146 -9.64 22.62 37.27
CA ARG A 146 -8.20 22.26 37.41
C ARG A 146 -7.98 20.85 37.96
N GLN A 147 -9.04 20.08 38.32
CA GLN A 147 -8.91 18.69 38.80
C GLN A 147 -8.97 17.72 37.63
N SER A 148 -8.15 16.67 37.69
CA SER A 148 -8.17 15.57 36.71
C SER A 148 -9.43 14.72 36.74
N ARG A 149 -10.23 14.85 37.78
CA ARG A 149 -11.49 14.09 38.05
C ARG A 149 -12.60 15.04 38.47
N CYS A 150 -13.82 14.82 37.96
CA CYS A 150 -15.03 15.50 38.43
C CYS A 150 -16.23 14.54 38.51
N THR A 151 -17.27 14.95 39.25
CA THR A 151 -18.53 14.21 39.38
C THR A 151 -19.65 15.02 38.80
N TYR A 152 -20.50 14.41 37.96
CA TYR A 152 -21.63 15.05 37.31
C TYR A 152 -22.94 14.35 37.67
N GLN A 153 -23.95 15.10 38.08
CA GLN A 153 -25.31 14.63 38.34
C GLN A 153 -26.18 14.92 37.13
N SER A 154 -26.69 13.86 36.45
CA SER A 154 -27.57 14.02 35.33
C SER A 154 -28.88 14.72 35.69
N PRO A 155 -29.38 15.68 34.90
CA PRO A 155 -30.69 16.29 35.12
C PRO A 155 -31.82 15.26 34.98
N SER A 156 -32.82 15.37 35.86
CA SER A 156 -33.88 14.37 36.06
C SER A 156 -34.85 14.15 34.87
N ASN A 157 -34.67 14.83 33.72
CA ASN A 157 -35.61 14.78 32.59
C ASN A 157 -34.94 14.51 31.21
N THR A 158 -33.66 14.12 31.16
CA THR A 158 -32.97 13.87 29.86
C THR A 158 -32.70 12.39 29.70
N PRO A 159 -33.17 11.74 28.60
CA PRO A 159 -32.91 10.31 28.36
C PRO A 159 -31.46 10.02 27.98
N SER A 160 -30.71 11.03 27.56
CA SER A 160 -29.29 10.93 27.22
C SER A 160 -28.55 12.20 27.59
N LEU A 161 -27.25 12.05 27.87
CA LEU A 161 -26.34 13.12 28.26
C LEU A 161 -25.19 13.19 27.23
N ASN A 162 -24.90 14.38 26.72
CA ASN A 162 -23.71 14.63 25.91
C ASN A 162 -22.59 15.11 26.83
N LEU A 163 -21.39 14.52 26.66
CA LEU A 163 -20.18 14.90 27.37
C LEU A 163 -19.13 15.29 26.34
N THR A 164 -18.55 16.49 26.50
CA THR A 164 -17.60 17.05 25.54
C THR A 164 -16.24 17.27 26.17
N CYS A 165 -15.23 16.60 25.61
CA CYS A 165 -13.84 16.78 25.98
C CYS A 165 -13.16 17.74 25.00
N VAL A 166 -12.39 18.69 25.50
CA VAL A 166 -11.75 19.75 24.71
C VAL A 166 -10.26 19.80 25.01
N VAL A 167 -9.45 19.84 23.94
CA VAL A 167 -8.02 20.15 24.01
C VAL A 167 -7.75 21.33 23.11
N SER A 168 -7.07 22.35 23.62
CA SER A 168 -6.82 23.62 22.90
C SER A 168 -5.36 24.02 22.89
N GLY A 169 -4.96 24.81 21.88
CA GLY A 169 -3.65 25.41 21.76
C GLY A 169 -2.54 24.51 21.22
N PHE A 170 -2.87 23.37 20.59
CA PHE A 170 -1.91 22.39 20.11
C PHE A 170 -1.57 22.51 18.61
N LYS A 171 -0.37 22.06 18.25
CA LYS A 171 0.11 21.82 16.88
C LYS A 171 1.37 20.95 16.94
N PRO A 172 1.55 19.85 16.20
CA PRO A 172 0.62 19.27 15.22
C PRO A 172 -0.61 18.58 15.86
N ASN A 173 -1.39 17.85 15.05
CA ASN A 173 -2.61 17.18 15.49
C ASN A 173 -2.35 16.17 16.63
N ILE A 174 -3.33 16.09 17.52
CA ILE A 174 -3.40 15.12 18.61
C ILE A 174 -4.48 14.07 18.35
N SER A 175 -4.38 12.92 19.02
CA SER A 175 -5.43 11.90 19.07
C SER A 175 -6.17 12.00 20.39
N MET A 176 -7.51 11.90 20.34
CA MET A 176 -8.36 11.87 21.55
C MET A 176 -9.28 10.68 21.50
N LEU A 177 -9.60 10.10 22.65
CA LEU A 177 -10.56 9.00 22.77
C LEU A 177 -11.27 9.02 24.14
N TRP A 178 -12.48 8.49 24.18
CA TRP A 178 -13.22 8.27 25.39
C TRP A 178 -13.26 6.79 25.75
N THR A 179 -12.99 6.44 27.03
CA THR A 179 -13.01 5.07 27.57
C THR A 179 -13.85 5.00 28.83
N GLU A 180 -14.36 3.81 29.15
CA GLU A 180 -15.00 3.52 30.43
C GLU A 180 -14.04 2.69 31.30
N GLU A 181 -13.74 3.14 32.52
CA GLU A 181 -12.74 2.54 33.42
C GLU A 181 -13.02 1.06 33.74
N SER A 182 -14.30 0.67 33.79
CA SER A 182 -14.72 -0.67 34.24
C SER A 182 -14.91 -1.69 33.12
N ARG A 183 -14.99 -1.30 31.83
CA ARG A 183 -15.43 -2.19 30.75
C ARG A 183 -14.65 -2.10 29.44
N ASN A 184 -13.64 -1.28 29.35
CA ASN A 184 -12.89 -1.03 28.09
C ASN A 184 -13.82 -0.73 26.88
N ARG A 185 -14.92 -0.01 27.13
CA ARG A 185 -15.94 0.29 26.14
C ARG A 185 -15.61 1.60 25.45
N LEU A 186 -15.52 1.57 24.11
CA LEU A 186 -15.37 2.77 23.29
C LEU A 186 -16.74 3.36 23.00
N TYR A 187 -16.86 4.69 23.08
CA TYR A 187 -18.07 5.44 22.78
C TYR A 187 -18.03 6.00 21.37
N SER A 188 -19.19 6.16 20.74
CA SER A 188 -19.27 6.90 19.49
C SER A 188 -19.00 8.38 19.75
N VAL A 189 -18.02 8.94 19.06
CA VAL A 189 -17.54 10.29 19.29
C VAL A 189 -17.92 11.15 18.10
N VAL A 190 -18.42 12.36 18.37
CA VAL A 190 -18.55 13.42 17.38
C VAL A 190 -17.32 14.31 17.55
N SER A 191 -16.43 14.31 16.54
CA SER A 191 -15.20 15.11 16.54
C SER A 191 -15.39 16.40 15.79
N GLN A 192 -14.97 17.51 16.37
CA GLN A 192 -14.86 18.82 15.72
C GLN A 192 -13.49 19.40 16.00
N GLN A 193 -12.85 20.00 15.01
CA GLN A 193 -11.59 20.72 15.15
C GLN A 193 -11.70 22.11 14.55
N ASN A 194 -11.25 23.11 15.30
CA ASN A 194 -11.20 24.50 14.87
C ASN A 194 -9.73 24.97 14.89
N THR A 195 -9.39 25.90 14.02
CA THR A 195 -8.10 26.61 14.08
C THR A 195 -8.35 27.95 14.75
N LEU A 196 -7.59 28.23 15.81
CA LEU A 196 -7.65 29.46 16.58
C LEU A 196 -6.98 30.62 15.84
N SER A 197 -7.24 31.86 16.28
CA SER A 197 -6.71 33.08 15.66
C SER A 197 -5.16 33.16 15.71
N ASP A 198 -4.51 32.41 16.61
CA ASP A 198 -3.05 32.33 16.73
C ASP A 198 -2.44 31.17 15.89
N GLY A 199 -3.25 30.52 15.03
CA GLY A 199 -2.82 29.41 14.17
C GLY A 199 -2.68 28.06 14.85
N THR A 200 -2.95 27.95 16.15
CA THR A 200 -3.04 26.67 16.86
C THR A 200 -4.41 26.02 16.68
N ASN A 201 -4.55 24.77 17.04
CA ASN A 201 -5.80 24.01 16.91
C ASN A 201 -6.50 23.83 18.27
N GLU A 202 -7.82 23.70 18.20
CA GLU A 202 -8.68 23.28 19.28
C GLU A 202 -9.55 22.12 18.80
N ARG A 203 -9.64 21.04 19.57
CA ARG A 203 -10.36 19.81 19.23
C ARG A 203 -11.38 19.45 20.29
N PHE A 204 -12.58 19.15 19.87
CA PHE A 204 -13.72 18.72 20.66
C PHE A 204 -14.05 17.28 20.33
N GLU A 205 -14.24 16.46 21.37
CA GLU A 205 -14.70 15.08 21.24
C GLU A 205 -15.93 14.88 22.13
N THR A 206 -17.11 14.82 21.53
CA THR A 206 -18.38 14.69 22.24
C THR A 206 -18.90 13.27 22.15
N ILE A 207 -19.29 12.69 23.29
CA ILE A 207 -19.96 11.41 23.39
C ILE A 207 -21.37 11.58 23.95
N THR A 208 -22.27 10.67 23.57
CA THR A 208 -23.63 10.61 24.13
C THR A 208 -23.75 9.37 25.03
N VAL A 209 -24.09 9.61 26.28
CA VAL A 209 -24.27 8.56 27.30
C VAL A 209 -25.75 8.48 27.64
N SER A 210 -26.29 7.24 27.78
CA SER A 210 -27.68 7.06 28.25
C SER A 210 -27.76 7.43 29.72
N ALA A 211 -28.75 8.22 30.11
CA ALA A 211 -29.00 8.63 31.48
C ALA A 211 -29.73 7.57 32.34
N GLU A 212 -30.21 6.48 31.70
CA GLU A 212 -30.95 5.39 32.38
C GLU A 212 -30.04 4.30 32.99
N HIS A 213 -28.94 4.68 33.62
CA HIS A 213 -28.07 3.71 34.29
C HIS A 213 -28.42 3.56 35.75
N GLU A 214 -28.55 2.31 36.21
CA GLU A 214 -28.78 1.97 37.64
C GLU A 214 -27.52 2.12 38.52
N ARG A 215 -26.36 2.41 37.94
CA ARG A 215 -25.06 2.47 38.64
C ARG A 215 -24.23 3.66 38.17
N GLU A 216 -23.38 4.12 39.10
CA GLU A 216 -22.32 5.09 38.83
C GLU A 216 -21.42 4.64 37.67
N GLN A 217 -21.11 5.56 36.70
CA GLN A 217 -20.29 5.29 35.53
C GLN A 217 -19.15 6.30 35.43
N THR A 218 -17.90 5.81 35.46
CA THR A 218 -16.71 6.65 35.30
C THR A 218 -16.21 6.55 33.88
N LEU A 219 -16.10 7.70 33.24
CA LEU A 219 -15.64 7.89 31.85
C LEU A 219 -14.36 8.69 31.85
N VAL A 220 -13.45 8.30 30.97
CA VAL A 220 -12.12 8.91 30.84
C VAL A 220 -11.92 9.41 29.41
N CYS A 221 -11.63 10.70 29.26
CA CYS A 221 -11.12 11.27 28.04
C CYS A 221 -9.60 11.20 28.04
N VAL A 222 -9.03 10.56 27.04
CA VAL A 222 -7.59 10.38 26.86
C VAL A 222 -7.16 11.15 25.62
N ALA A 223 -6.20 12.05 25.77
CA ALA A 223 -5.57 12.77 24.66
C ALA A 223 -4.09 12.38 24.58
N THR A 224 -3.61 12.09 23.37
CA THR A 224 -2.22 11.66 23.11
C THR A 224 -1.63 12.41 21.91
N GLY A 225 -0.35 12.74 21.99
CA GLY A 225 0.39 13.40 20.91
C GLY A 225 1.60 14.15 21.40
N ASP A 226 2.52 14.50 20.50
CA ASP A 226 3.75 15.21 20.82
C ASP A 226 3.48 16.56 21.50
N SER A 227 2.40 17.23 21.11
CA SER A 227 1.94 18.50 21.70
C SER A 227 1.41 18.38 23.13
N LEU A 228 1.42 17.19 23.73
CA LEU A 228 0.97 16.91 25.09
C LEU A 228 2.08 16.34 26.01
N ASN A 229 3.32 16.21 25.51
CA ASN A 229 4.41 15.47 26.19
C ASN A 229 3.98 14.04 26.55
N GLY A 230 3.24 13.37 25.68
CA GLY A 230 2.75 12.01 25.88
C GLY A 230 1.22 11.92 26.00
N THR A 231 0.72 11.41 27.12
CA THR A 231 -0.71 11.16 27.34
C THR A 231 -1.26 12.04 28.45
N SER A 232 -2.37 12.73 28.17
CA SER A 232 -3.15 13.48 29.14
C SER A 232 -4.53 12.87 29.32
N THR A 233 -5.01 12.73 30.56
CA THR A 233 -6.32 12.14 30.88
C THR A 233 -7.19 13.09 31.70
N ARG A 234 -8.50 13.05 31.49
CA ARG A 234 -9.54 13.71 32.26
C ARG A 234 -10.66 12.70 32.53
N GLU A 235 -11.15 12.65 33.76
CA GLU A 235 -12.18 11.69 34.24
C GLU A 235 -13.43 12.40 34.68
N ILE A 236 -14.58 11.86 34.28
CA ILE A 236 -15.89 12.30 34.75
C ILE A 236 -16.69 11.10 35.26
N THR A 237 -17.23 11.21 36.48
CA THR A 237 -18.10 10.22 37.05
C THR A 237 -19.55 10.71 36.97
N VAL A 238 -20.37 10.00 36.21
CA VAL A 238 -21.81 10.29 36.03
C VAL A 238 -22.59 9.48 37.08
N LEU A 239 -23.35 10.19 37.91
CA LEU A 239 -24.17 9.59 38.93
C LEU A 239 -25.55 9.20 38.38
N PRO A 240 -26.14 8.06 38.85
CA PRO A 240 -27.47 7.63 38.41
C PRO A 240 -28.57 8.58 38.90
N ILE A 241 -29.67 8.66 38.13
CA ILE A 241 -30.86 9.43 38.54
C ILE A 241 -31.52 8.75 39.75
N SER A 242 -31.67 9.49 40.85
CA SER A 242 -32.42 8.98 42.00
C SER A 242 -33.92 8.97 41.67
N VAL A 243 -34.48 7.76 41.51
CA VAL A 243 -35.93 7.57 41.34
C VAL A 243 -36.58 7.75 42.68
N SER A 244 -37.24 8.88 42.93
CA SER A 244 -38.13 9.05 44.07
C SER A 244 -39.42 8.28 43.83
N ASP A 245 -39.87 7.49 44.81
CA ASP A 245 -41.05 6.67 44.80
C ASP A 245 -42.29 7.40 44.22
N LYS A 246 -42.92 6.85 43.21
CA LYS A 246 -44.26 7.18 42.79
C LYS A 246 -45.16 5.96 42.83
N HIS A 247 -46.08 6.05 43.80
CA HIS A 247 -47.35 5.34 44.01
C HIS A 247 -47.80 4.37 42.90
N VAL A 248 -48.01 3.14 43.36
CA VAL A 248 -48.86 2.11 42.70
C VAL A 248 -50.31 2.63 42.66
N ASN A 249 -50.90 2.74 41.50
CA ASN A 249 -52.31 2.94 41.32
C ASN A 249 -52.94 1.84 40.46
N SER A 250 -53.97 1.26 41.04
CA SER A 250 -54.81 0.15 40.61
C SER A 250 -55.44 0.38 39.25
N GLY A 251 -55.04 -0.40 38.24
CA GLY A 251 -55.64 -0.48 36.91
C GLY A 251 -55.72 -1.90 36.36
N LEU A 252 -55.94 -2.89 37.28
CA LEU A 252 -55.81 -4.31 36.93
C LEU A 252 -57.19 -5.06 36.95
N ILE A 253 -58.26 -4.61 36.28
CA ILE A 253 -59.45 -5.43 36.10
C ILE A 253 -60.11 -5.31 34.69
N ILE A 254 -59.74 -4.48 33.79
CA ILE A 254 -60.36 -4.34 32.46
C ILE A 254 -59.55 -4.97 31.28
N GLY A 255 -58.40 -5.56 31.57
CA GLY A 255 -57.47 -6.08 30.51
C GLY A 255 -57.71 -7.53 30.08
N LEU A 256 -58.50 -8.33 30.73
CA LEU A 256 -58.59 -9.80 30.51
C LEU A 256 -59.60 -10.31 29.50
N THR A 257 -60.48 -9.47 28.96
CA THR A 257 -61.53 -9.91 27.99
C THR A 257 -61.27 -9.55 26.54
N ILE A 258 -60.39 -8.64 26.28
CA ILE A 258 -60.01 -8.20 24.88
C ILE A 258 -58.57 -8.52 24.56
N GLY A 259 -57.68 -8.70 25.52
CA GLY A 259 -56.24 -8.86 25.31
C GLY A 259 -55.83 -10.29 24.87
N VAL A 260 -56.55 -11.32 25.22
CA VAL A 260 -56.17 -12.71 24.92
C VAL A 260 -56.34 -13.07 23.43
N PRO A 261 -57.38 -12.65 22.73
CA PRO A 261 -57.46 -12.88 21.28
C PRO A 261 -56.42 -12.08 20.48
N LEU A 262 -56.09 -10.88 20.93
CA LEU A 262 -55.09 -10.03 20.24
C LEU A 262 -53.64 -10.55 20.44
N ALA A 263 -53.36 -11.07 21.65
CA ALA A 263 -52.06 -11.71 21.93
C ALA A 263 -51.87 -13.02 21.17
N LEU A 264 -52.95 -13.81 20.97
CA LEU A 264 -52.93 -15.02 20.15
C LEU A 264 -52.72 -14.71 18.64
N LEU A 265 -53.35 -13.66 18.12
CA LEU A 265 -53.12 -13.18 16.76
C LEU A 265 -51.69 -12.67 16.54
N ILE A 266 -51.11 -11.99 17.55
CA ILE A 266 -49.70 -11.54 17.51
C ILE A 266 -48.74 -12.72 17.58
N LEU A 267 -49.03 -13.75 18.40
CA LEU A 267 -48.24 -14.97 18.51
C LEU A 267 -48.33 -15.84 17.24
N VAL A 268 -49.51 -15.99 16.65
CA VAL A 268 -49.69 -16.68 15.36
C VAL A 268 -49.01 -15.91 14.21
N GLY A 269 -49.10 -14.57 14.22
CA GLY A 269 -48.37 -13.70 13.27
C GLY A 269 -46.86 -13.83 13.41
N LYS A 270 -46.35 -13.89 14.63
CA LYS A 270 -44.89 -14.12 14.89
C LYS A 270 -44.48 -15.56 14.52
N TYR A 271 -45.36 -16.56 14.76
CA TYR A 271 -45.05 -17.95 14.40
C TYR A 271 -45.03 -18.16 12.89
N LEU A 272 -45.97 -17.55 12.15
CA LEU A 272 -45.98 -17.60 10.68
C LEU A 272 -44.83 -16.82 10.07
N SER A 273 -44.42 -15.68 10.67
CA SER A 273 -43.25 -14.89 10.25
C SER A 273 -41.93 -15.63 10.50
N SER A 274 -41.84 -16.52 11.50
CA SER A 274 -40.63 -17.29 11.77
C SER A 274 -40.46 -18.53 10.87
N LYS A 275 -41.50 -19.04 10.24
CA LYS A 275 -41.43 -20.22 9.34
C LYS A 275 -41.32 -19.88 7.87
N HIS A 276 -41.73 -18.69 7.45
CA HIS A 276 -41.62 -18.23 6.05
C HIS A 276 -41.20 -16.76 6.00
N PRO A 277 -39.91 -16.45 6.12
CA PRO A 277 -39.43 -15.08 6.07
C PRO A 277 -39.59 -14.36 4.72
N GLU A 278 -40.01 -15.11 3.68
CA GLU A 278 -40.11 -14.60 2.31
C GLU A 278 -41.45 -13.90 1.97
N TYR A 279 -42.48 -13.96 2.85
CA TYR A 279 -43.83 -13.52 2.53
C TYR A 279 -44.35 -12.27 3.22
N LEU A 280 -43.51 -11.54 3.97
CA LEU A 280 -43.95 -10.27 4.55
C LEU A 280 -43.23 -9.12 3.85
N PRO A 281 -43.98 -8.17 3.22
CA PRO A 281 -43.36 -6.96 2.69
C PRO A 281 -42.70 -6.19 3.83
N ARG A 282 -41.42 -5.88 3.70
CA ARG A 282 -40.66 -5.05 4.64
C ARG A 282 -41.37 -3.71 4.81
N LYS A 283 -42.01 -3.46 5.94
CA LYS A 283 -42.60 -2.18 6.26
C LYS A 283 -41.55 -1.11 6.45
N GLY A 284 -41.55 -0.14 5.53
CA GLY A 284 -41.23 1.24 5.85
C GLY A 284 -39.79 1.71 5.77
N SER A 285 -39.11 1.54 4.62
CA SER A 285 -38.27 2.62 4.11
C SER A 285 -38.68 2.87 2.65
N SER A 286 -39.16 4.05 2.35
CA SER A 286 -39.43 4.46 0.97
C SER A 286 -38.13 4.36 0.16
N SER A 287 -38.22 3.90 -1.09
CA SER A 287 -37.12 3.96 -2.05
C SER A 287 -36.70 5.43 -2.22
N LEU A 288 -35.42 5.65 -2.66
CA LEU A 288 -34.93 6.99 -2.94
C LEU A 288 -35.79 7.67 -4.01
N THR A 289 -36.12 8.94 -3.81
CA THR A 289 -36.69 9.78 -4.86
C THR A 289 -35.65 10.11 -5.92
N ASN A 290 -36.07 10.49 -7.14
CA ASN A 290 -35.15 10.84 -8.22
C ASN A 290 -34.18 11.97 -7.81
N GLU A 291 -34.65 12.94 -7.00
CA GLU A 291 -33.82 14.02 -6.48
C GLU A 291 -32.75 13.51 -5.50
N GLN A 292 -33.12 12.53 -4.61
CA GLN A 292 -32.18 11.91 -3.70
C GLN A 292 -31.16 11.04 -4.45
N VAL A 293 -31.56 10.34 -5.50
CA VAL A 293 -30.66 9.56 -6.36
C VAL A 293 -29.64 10.48 -7.02
N GLN A 294 -30.09 11.59 -7.59
CA GLN A 294 -29.19 12.55 -8.23
C GLN A 294 -28.22 13.16 -7.22
N ARG A 295 -28.67 13.45 -6.00
CA ARG A 295 -27.81 13.92 -4.91
C ARG A 295 -26.77 12.84 -4.53
N CYS A 296 -27.17 11.59 -4.35
CA CYS A 296 -26.24 10.49 -4.08
C CYS A 296 -25.20 10.32 -5.20
N LYS A 297 -25.63 10.45 -6.46
CA LYS A 297 -24.73 10.41 -7.63
C LYS A 297 -23.67 11.51 -7.58
N GLU A 298 -24.08 12.74 -7.29
CA GLU A 298 -23.13 13.86 -7.21
C GLU A 298 -22.22 13.78 -5.98
N GLU A 299 -22.70 13.29 -4.84
CA GLU A 299 -21.86 13.04 -3.65
C GLU A 299 -20.83 11.93 -3.90
N LEU A 300 -21.21 10.82 -4.55
CA LEU A 300 -20.28 9.77 -4.97
C LEU A 300 -19.22 10.31 -5.93
N LYS A 301 -19.62 11.13 -6.90
CA LYS A 301 -18.67 11.79 -7.80
C LYS A 301 -17.76 12.75 -7.06
N ALA A 302 -18.28 13.51 -6.09
CA ALA A 302 -17.48 14.39 -5.24
C ALA A 302 -16.45 13.58 -4.43
N TYR A 303 -16.86 12.45 -3.85
CA TYR A 303 -15.98 11.52 -3.15
C TYR A 303 -14.86 11.01 -4.08
N TYR A 304 -15.17 10.59 -5.32
CA TYR A 304 -14.14 10.13 -6.25
C TYR A 304 -13.25 11.26 -6.77
N ARG A 305 -13.74 12.49 -6.91
CA ARG A 305 -12.89 13.66 -7.21
C ARG A 305 -11.85 13.90 -6.11
N MET A 306 -12.19 13.63 -4.86
CA MET A 306 -11.27 13.77 -3.73
C MET A 306 -10.30 12.57 -3.62
N THR A 307 -10.78 11.34 -3.85
CA THR A 307 -10.05 10.12 -3.53
C THR A 307 -9.40 9.41 -4.72
N ARG A 308 -9.85 9.68 -5.97
CA ARG A 308 -9.39 8.96 -7.18
C ARG A 308 -8.81 9.87 -8.27
N ARG A 309 -8.92 11.18 -8.12
CA ARG A 309 -8.38 12.15 -9.08
C ARG A 309 -6.86 12.09 -9.14
N LYS A 310 -6.22 11.96 -8.01
CA LYS A 310 -4.76 11.97 -7.89
C LYS A 310 -4.25 10.61 -7.44
N VAL A 311 -3.10 10.24 -7.98
CA VAL A 311 -2.36 9.03 -7.61
C VAL A 311 -0.92 9.38 -7.27
N ARG A 312 -0.28 8.54 -6.49
CA ARG A 312 1.15 8.67 -6.22
C ARG A 312 1.94 8.31 -7.46
N VAL A 313 2.86 9.17 -7.86
CA VAL A 313 3.85 8.84 -8.92
C VAL A 313 4.85 7.84 -8.37
N ASP A 314 5.28 8.10 -7.15
CA ASP A 314 6.18 7.27 -6.39
C ASP A 314 5.36 6.45 -5.37
N PRO A 315 5.37 5.12 -5.45
CA PRO A 315 4.63 4.29 -4.51
C PRO A 315 5.12 4.43 -3.05
N PHE A 316 6.30 5.02 -2.83
CA PHE A 316 6.96 5.17 -1.51
C PHE A 316 7.01 6.61 -1.00
N GLU A 317 6.61 7.60 -1.82
CA GLU A 317 6.48 9.00 -1.39
C GLU A 317 5.02 9.38 -1.17
N PHE A 318 4.70 9.79 0.06
CA PHE A 318 3.33 10.17 0.42
C PHE A 318 2.92 11.55 -0.10
N MET A 319 3.87 12.42 -0.41
CA MET A 319 3.62 13.84 -0.69
C MET A 319 3.47 14.16 -2.18
N GLU A 320 4.01 13.32 -3.08
CA GLU A 320 3.95 13.60 -4.50
C GLU A 320 2.73 12.96 -5.17
N LEU A 321 1.67 13.74 -5.33
CA LEU A 321 0.44 13.33 -5.98
C LEU A 321 0.30 14.02 -7.34
N VAL A 322 0.11 13.24 -8.40
CA VAL A 322 -0.18 13.73 -9.75
C VAL A 322 -1.58 13.36 -10.17
N GLU A 323 -2.09 14.06 -11.17
CA GLU A 323 -3.37 13.71 -11.79
C GLU A 323 -3.30 12.28 -12.36
N LEU A 324 -4.34 11.47 -12.09
CA LEU A 324 -4.40 10.10 -12.60
C LEU A 324 -4.26 10.06 -14.14
N ASP A 325 -4.88 11.00 -14.85
CA ASP A 325 -4.86 11.06 -16.32
C ASP A 325 -3.46 11.35 -16.89
N ASP A 326 -2.57 12.00 -16.12
CA ASP A 326 -1.21 12.35 -16.57
C ASP A 326 -0.28 11.13 -16.55
N ILE A 327 -0.45 10.23 -15.60
CA ILE A 327 0.42 9.06 -15.43
C ILE A 327 -0.23 7.76 -15.90
N TYR A 328 -1.58 7.66 -15.88
CA TYR A 328 -2.27 6.42 -16.23
C TYR A 328 -1.89 5.93 -17.63
N THR A 329 -1.54 4.67 -17.71
CA THR A 329 -1.19 4.00 -18.96
C THR A 329 -1.98 2.70 -19.04
N ASN A 330 -2.54 2.41 -20.21
CA ASN A 330 -3.39 1.25 -20.41
C ASN A 330 -2.68 -0.06 -20.07
N LEU A 331 -3.43 -0.97 -19.46
CA LEU A 331 -2.96 -2.32 -19.17
C LEU A 331 -3.28 -3.26 -20.34
N SER A 332 -2.47 -4.27 -20.49
CA SER A 332 -2.75 -5.39 -21.38
C SER A 332 -3.84 -6.27 -20.77
N ILE A 333 -5.03 -6.26 -21.37
CA ILE A 333 -6.19 -7.04 -20.94
C ILE A 333 -6.46 -8.10 -22.01
N ILE A 334 -6.60 -9.36 -21.59
CA ILE A 334 -6.79 -10.50 -22.47
C ILE A 334 -8.03 -11.27 -22.06
N GLU A 335 -8.99 -11.43 -22.97
CA GLU A 335 -10.10 -12.35 -22.79
C GLU A 335 -9.64 -13.79 -23.06
N ARG A 336 -9.92 -14.70 -22.11
CA ARG A 336 -9.62 -16.12 -22.22
C ARG A 336 -10.86 -16.89 -22.69
N LYS A 337 -11.04 -17.01 -23.99
CA LYS A 337 -12.06 -17.90 -24.61
C LYS A 337 -11.44 -19.20 -25.09
N SER A 338 -11.63 -20.29 -24.32
CA SER A 338 -11.09 -21.62 -24.61
C SER A 338 -9.57 -21.60 -24.78
N ARG A 339 -9.08 -21.82 -26.03
CA ARG A 339 -7.64 -21.83 -26.37
C ARG A 339 -7.17 -20.53 -27.01
N ARG A 340 -8.05 -19.54 -27.21
CA ARG A 340 -7.69 -18.28 -27.87
C ARG A 340 -7.51 -17.17 -26.83
N LYS A 341 -6.42 -16.44 -26.93
CA LYS A 341 -6.15 -15.21 -26.21
C LYS A 341 -6.58 -14.05 -27.11
N ILE A 342 -7.58 -13.27 -26.69
CA ILE A 342 -8.08 -12.12 -27.45
C ILE A 342 -7.70 -10.87 -26.70
N PRO A 343 -6.76 -10.05 -27.21
CA PRO A 343 -6.42 -8.77 -26.58
C PRO A 343 -7.61 -7.82 -26.68
N MET A 344 -7.83 -7.05 -25.63
CA MET A 344 -8.90 -6.06 -25.52
C MET A 344 -8.34 -4.72 -25.04
N GLU A 345 -8.67 -3.67 -25.76
CA GLU A 345 -8.36 -2.31 -25.34
C GLU A 345 -9.35 -1.85 -24.26
N TYR A 346 -8.89 -1.01 -23.34
CA TYR A 346 -9.68 -0.52 -22.21
C TYR A 346 -11.03 0.08 -22.64
N ASN A 347 -11.01 0.97 -23.63
CA ASN A 347 -12.24 1.65 -24.08
C ASN A 347 -13.20 0.68 -24.78
N ASP A 348 -12.67 -0.23 -25.61
CA ASP A 348 -13.48 -1.23 -26.33
C ASP A 348 -14.15 -2.20 -25.34
N LEU A 349 -13.42 -2.62 -24.31
CA LEU A 349 -13.94 -3.47 -23.25
C LEU A 349 -15.17 -2.84 -22.57
N LEU A 350 -15.03 -1.59 -22.13
CA LEU A 350 -16.10 -0.91 -21.41
C LEU A 350 -17.30 -0.60 -22.31
N THR A 351 -17.05 -0.21 -23.56
CA THR A 351 -18.10 -0.02 -24.57
C THR A 351 -18.89 -1.32 -24.82
N LYS A 352 -18.20 -2.47 -24.90
CA LYS A 352 -18.89 -3.79 -25.04
C LYS A 352 -19.73 -4.12 -23.82
N VAL A 353 -19.30 -3.74 -22.61
CA VAL A 353 -20.10 -3.92 -21.37
C VAL A 353 -21.30 -2.99 -21.36
N GLU A 354 -21.14 -1.74 -21.83
CA GLU A 354 -22.26 -0.80 -21.93
C GLU A 354 -23.33 -1.28 -22.92
N ASN A 355 -22.89 -1.74 -24.09
CA ASN A 355 -23.78 -2.20 -25.16
C ASN A 355 -24.40 -3.58 -24.91
N GLY A 356 -23.94 -4.33 -23.89
CA GLY A 356 -24.40 -5.69 -23.62
C GLY A 356 -23.76 -6.78 -24.50
N ASP A 357 -22.69 -6.45 -25.23
CA ASP A 357 -21.92 -7.41 -26.04
C ASP A 357 -21.06 -8.35 -25.19
N LEU A 358 -20.78 -7.94 -23.95
CA LEU A 358 -20.16 -8.77 -22.93
C LEU A 358 -21.10 -8.97 -21.75
N SER A 359 -20.82 -10.00 -20.93
CA SER A 359 -21.56 -10.21 -19.70
C SER A 359 -21.53 -8.98 -18.79
N ASN A 360 -22.62 -8.74 -18.07
CA ASN A 360 -22.67 -7.74 -17.00
C ASN A 360 -21.72 -8.06 -15.83
N ARG A 361 -21.09 -9.25 -15.83
CA ARG A 361 -20.20 -9.71 -14.78
C ARG A 361 -18.80 -10.00 -15.34
N LEU A 362 -17.82 -9.25 -14.88
CA LEU A 362 -16.43 -9.39 -15.31
C LEU A 362 -15.55 -9.84 -14.14
N LEU A 363 -14.70 -10.82 -14.39
CA LEU A 363 -13.65 -11.22 -13.45
C LEU A 363 -12.28 -10.86 -14.05
N PHE A 364 -11.63 -9.86 -13.47
CA PHE A 364 -10.26 -9.50 -13.81
C PHE A 364 -9.29 -10.29 -12.93
N GLN A 365 -8.64 -11.28 -13.50
CA GLN A 365 -7.55 -11.98 -12.84
C GLN A 365 -6.20 -11.40 -13.24
N GLY A 366 -5.25 -11.35 -12.33
CA GLY A 366 -3.88 -10.91 -12.62
C GLY A 366 -3.00 -10.99 -11.39
N GLU A 367 -1.70 -11.10 -11.63
CA GLU A 367 -0.73 -11.14 -10.56
C GLU A 367 -0.75 -9.83 -9.73
N GLY A 368 -0.15 -9.91 -8.56
CA GLY A 368 0.01 -8.73 -7.73
C GLY A 368 0.82 -7.65 -8.46
N GLY A 369 0.47 -6.38 -8.27
CA GLY A 369 1.13 -5.26 -8.94
C GLY A 369 0.83 -5.10 -10.44
N ALA A 370 -0.03 -5.94 -11.03
CA ALA A 370 -0.46 -5.83 -12.42
C ALA A 370 -1.34 -4.59 -12.71
N GLY A 371 -1.72 -3.82 -11.68
CA GLY A 371 -2.47 -2.57 -11.82
C GLY A 371 -3.99 -2.72 -11.68
N LYS A 372 -4.51 -3.84 -11.17
CA LYS A 372 -5.95 -4.09 -11.00
C LYS A 372 -6.68 -3.01 -10.21
N THR A 373 -6.14 -2.62 -9.06
CA THR A 373 -6.70 -1.55 -8.21
C THR A 373 -6.69 -0.19 -8.93
N THR A 374 -5.61 0.11 -9.67
CA THR A 374 -5.53 1.33 -10.48
C THR A 374 -6.55 1.33 -11.62
N LEU A 375 -6.81 0.16 -12.23
CA LEU A 375 -7.88 -0.03 -13.22
C LEU A 375 -9.25 0.26 -12.62
N CYS A 376 -9.55 -0.24 -11.42
CA CYS A 376 -10.80 0.05 -10.70
C CYS A 376 -10.94 1.57 -10.40
N ALA A 377 -9.86 2.21 -9.97
CA ALA A 377 -9.82 3.65 -9.73
C ALA A 377 -10.05 4.45 -11.04
N LYS A 378 -9.47 4.01 -12.15
CA LYS A 378 -9.65 4.62 -13.48
C LYS A 378 -11.10 4.51 -13.95
N ILE A 379 -11.74 3.36 -13.80
CA ILE A 379 -13.16 3.18 -14.14
C ILE A 379 -14.04 4.14 -13.33
N ALA A 380 -13.83 4.24 -12.02
CA ALA A 380 -14.58 5.17 -11.18
C ALA A 380 -14.32 6.63 -11.56
N TRP A 381 -13.09 6.99 -11.89
CA TRP A 381 -12.71 8.32 -12.33
C TRP A 381 -13.33 8.68 -13.68
N ASP A 382 -13.31 7.79 -14.66
CA ASP A 382 -13.91 8.02 -15.99
C ASP A 382 -15.43 8.14 -15.91
N TRP A 383 -16.11 7.37 -15.05
CA TRP A 383 -17.52 7.58 -14.75
C TRP A 383 -17.76 8.94 -14.10
N CYS A 384 -16.93 9.35 -13.14
CA CYS A 384 -17.02 10.66 -12.50
C CYS A 384 -16.93 11.80 -13.52
N GLN A 385 -16.06 11.65 -14.54
CA GLN A 385 -15.88 12.60 -15.64
C GLN A 385 -16.98 12.48 -16.73
N GLY A 386 -17.88 11.50 -16.64
CA GLY A 386 -18.93 11.26 -17.64
C GLY A 386 -18.40 10.71 -18.97
N ARG A 387 -17.21 10.09 -18.98
CA ARG A 387 -16.60 9.48 -20.18
C ARG A 387 -17.22 8.12 -20.51
N ILE A 388 -17.61 7.36 -19.48
CA ILE A 388 -18.19 6.01 -19.55
C ILE A 388 -19.40 5.88 -18.65
N PHE A 389 -20.23 4.87 -18.87
CA PHE A 389 -21.35 4.49 -18.01
C PHE A 389 -22.30 5.66 -17.69
N LYS A 390 -22.68 6.45 -18.71
CA LYS A 390 -23.49 7.67 -18.56
C LYS A 390 -24.85 7.40 -17.93
N ASP A 391 -25.44 6.24 -18.25
CA ASP A 391 -26.76 5.80 -17.76
C ASP A 391 -26.71 5.13 -16.39
N ILE A 392 -25.52 4.95 -15.81
CA ILE A 392 -25.32 4.40 -14.47
C ILE A 392 -25.46 5.51 -13.44
N ASP A 393 -26.33 5.28 -12.47
CA ASP A 393 -26.57 6.22 -11.37
C ASP A 393 -25.56 6.09 -10.25
N MET A 394 -25.05 4.86 -9.99
CA MET A 394 -24.07 4.61 -8.94
C MET A 394 -22.97 3.65 -9.43
N VAL A 395 -21.74 4.08 -9.37
CA VAL A 395 -20.54 3.22 -9.45
C VAL A 395 -19.99 3.10 -8.05
N ILE A 396 -19.94 1.87 -7.52
CA ILE A 396 -19.59 1.59 -6.12
C ILE A 396 -18.30 0.76 -6.13
N VAL A 397 -17.18 1.36 -5.72
CA VAL A 397 -15.89 0.66 -5.62
C VAL A 397 -15.68 0.19 -4.17
N ILE A 398 -15.53 -1.10 -3.99
CA ILE A 398 -15.43 -1.75 -2.69
C ILE A 398 -14.10 -2.51 -2.62
N PRO A 399 -13.10 -1.99 -1.90
CA PRO A 399 -11.91 -2.78 -1.57
C PRO A 399 -12.31 -3.90 -0.60
N LEU A 400 -12.20 -5.14 -1.04
CA LEU A 400 -12.67 -6.29 -0.26
C LEU A 400 -11.85 -6.56 1.01
N ARG A 401 -10.62 -6.07 1.06
CA ARG A 401 -9.77 -6.10 2.25
C ARG A 401 -10.34 -5.28 3.43
N ASP A 402 -11.19 -4.27 3.13
CA ASP A 402 -11.66 -3.28 4.10
C ASP A 402 -13.03 -3.62 4.68
N ILE A 403 -13.67 -4.70 4.22
CA ILE A 403 -15.03 -5.06 4.62
C ILE A 403 -15.09 -6.34 5.46
N THR A 404 -16.06 -6.34 6.37
CA THR A 404 -16.41 -7.51 7.16
C THR A 404 -17.65 -8.18 6.59
N THR A 405 -17.85 -9.45 6.92
CA THR A 405 -18.95 -10.31 6.47
C THR A 405 -20.36 -9.79 6.80
N GLU A 406 -20.48 -8.85 7.74
CA GLU A 406 -21.75 -8.29 8.23
C GLU A 406 -22.14 -6.97 7.54
N THR A 407 -21.34 -6.44 6.60
CA THR A 407 -21.55 -5.11 6.01
C THR A 407 -22.44 -5.20 4.77
N SER A 408 -23.53 -4.38 4.71
CA SER A 408 -24.37 -4.27 3.51
C SER A 408 -23.77 -3.29 2.50
N ILE A 409 -24.11 -3.47 1.21
CA ILE A 409 -23.70 -2.56 0.13
C ILE A 409 -24.19 -1.13 0.41
N GLY A 410 -25.46 -1.00 0.84
CA GLY A 410 -26.03 0.31 1.22
C GLY A 410 -25.30 0.95 2.40
N GLY A 411 -24.79 0.14 3.35
CA GLY A 411 -23.96 0.62 4.45
C GLY A 411 -22.63 1.20 3.97
N ILE A 412 -21.96 0.51 3.02
CA ILE A 412 -20.70 0.98 2.40
C ILE A 412 -20.95 2.30 1.64
N VAL A 413 -21.98 2.34 0.80
CA VAL A 413 -22.33 3.55 0.04
C VAL A 413 -22.63 4.71 0.98
N LYS A 414 -23.38 4.46 2.06
CA LYS A 414 -23.69 5.48 3.06
C LYS A 414 -22.44 6.09 3.68
N TYR A 415 -21.39 5.29 3.87
CA TYR A 415 -20.09 5.81 4.35
C TYR A 415 -19.45 6.79 3.34
N TYR A 416 -19.61 6.56 2.04
CA TYR A 416 -19.10 7.49 1.01
C TYR A 416 -19.95 8.77 0.88
N LEU A 417 -21.21 8.75 1.37
CA LEU A 417 -22.16 9.86 1.29
C LEU A 417 -22.12 10.66 2.61
N SER A 418 -21.24 11.65 2.69
CA SER A 418 -20.99 12.42 3.93
C SER A 418 -22.16 13.34 4.33
N TYR A 419 -22.98 13.82 3.39
CA TYR A 419 -23.96 14.89 3.60
C TYR A 419 -25.41 14.46 3.39
N SER A 420 -25.69 13.27 2.89
CA SER A 420 -27.08 12.87 2.62
C SER A 420 -27.78 12.31 3.85
N ASN A 421 -29.02 12.75 4.10
CA ASN A 421 -29.92 12.15 5.10
C ASN A 421 -30.48 10.78 4.67
N THR A 422 -29.82 10.12 3.72
CA THR A 422 -30.23 8.83 3.16
C THR A 422 -29.76 7.70 4.06
N SER A 423 -30.61 6.76 4.40
CA SER A 423 -30.26 5.58 5.19
C SER A 423 -29.68 4.46 4.31
N ALA A 424 -28.85 3.59 4.88
CA ALA A 424 -28.33 2.40 4.19
C ALA A 424 -29.45 1.55 3.57
N SER A 425 -30.55 1.34 4.30
CA SER A 425 -31.69 0.56 3.81
C SER A 425 -32.43 1.23 2.62
N GLN A 426 -32.45 2.55 2.52
CA GLN A 426 -33.02 3.24 1.35
C GLN A 426 -32.14 3.03 0.11
N ILE A 427 -30.80 3.01 0.30
CA ILE A 427 -29.83 2.72 -0.75
C ILE A 427 -29.98 1.28 -1.22
N ASP A 428 -30.02 0.29 -0.29
CA ASP A 428 -30.21 -1.13 -0.62
C ASP A 428 -31.54 -1.36 -1.40
N ASN A 429 -32.62 -0.69 -0.96
CA ASN A 429 -33.91 -0.74 -1.68
C ASN A 429 -33.83 -0.13 -3.08
N TYR A 430 -33.08 0.98 -3.23
CA TYR A 430 -32.85 1.59 -4.55
C TYR A 430 -32.08 0.64 -5.47
N ILE A 431 -30.96 0.05 -4.99
CA ILE A 431 -30.14 -0.89 -5.74
C ILE A 431 -31.02 -2.08 -6.18
N SER A 432 -31.80 -2.65 -5.25
CA SER A 432 -32.68 -3.77 -5.54
C SER A 432 -33.70 -3.48 -6.64
N ALA A 433 -34.26 -2.24 -6.66
CA ALA A 433 -35.26 -1.83 -7.64
C ALA A 433 -34.65 -1.36 -8.99
N ASN A 434 -33.39 -0.93 -9.03
CA ASN A 434 -32.76 -0.28 -10.19
C ASN A 434 -31.40 -0.92 -10.54
N GLN A 435 -31.32 -2.24 -10.49
CA GLN A 435 -30.08 -3.01 -10.62
C GLN A 435 -29.28 -2.67 -11.89
N ASN A 436 -29.95 -2.45 -13.03
CA ASN A 436 -29.33 -2.12 -14.31
C ASN A 436 -28.68 -0.73 -14.34
N LYS A 437 -28.94 0.11 -13.34
CA LYS A 437 -28.35 1.44 -13.17
C LYS A 437 -27.22 1.49 -12.14
N VAL A 438 -26.75 0.33 -11.68
CA VAL A 438 -25.73 0.22 -10.67
C VAL A 438 -24.58 -0.66 -11.17
N LEU A 439 -23.35 -0.17 -11.00
CA LEU A 439 -22.11 -0.91 -11.19
C LEU A 439 -21.44 -1.10 -9.83
N ILE A 440 -21.19 -2.34 -9.45
CA ILE A 440 -20.45 -2.69 -8.23
C ILE A 440 -19.09 -3.23 -8.64
N ILE A 441 -18.02 -2.67 -8.09
CA ILE A 441 -16.64 -3.08 -8.33
C ILE A 441 -16.07 -3.62 -7.02
N PHE A 442 -15.84 -4.92 -6.95
CA PHE A 442 -15.18 -5.61 -5.86
C PHE A 442 -13.69 -5.72 -6.16
N ASP A 443 -12.88 -4.91 -5.48
CA ASP A 443 -11.44 -4.91 -5.69
C ASP A 443 -10.74 -5.81 -4.67
N GLY A 444 -9.99 -6.82 -5.15
CA GLY A 444 -9.15 -7.68 -4.34
C GLY A 444 -9.88 -8.86 -3.68
N PHE A 445 -10.59 -9.72 -4.42
CA PHE A 445 -11.24 -10.91 -3.87
C PHE A 445 -10.24 -11.90 -3.24
N ASP A 446 -8.98 -11.89 -3.68
CA ASP A 446 -7.89 -12.66 -3.06
C ASP A 446 -7.52 -12.18 -1.65
N GLU A 447 -7.91 -10.97 -1.28
CA GLU A 447 -7.72 -10.36 0.05
C GLU A 447 -8.96 -10.52 0.95
N PHE A 448 -10.05 -11.11 0.43
CA PHE A 448 -11.28 -11.34 1.18
C PHE A 448 -11.22 -12.65 1.97
N ASN A 449 -11.61 -12.62 3.25
CA ASN A 449 -11.43 -13.74 4.17
C ASN A 449 -12.42 -14.90 3.99
N GLU A 450 -13.45 -14.74 3.14
CA GLU A 450 -14.43 -15.81 2.87
C GLU A 450 -14.18 -16.47 1.52
N GLU A 451 -14.49 -17.76 1.46
CA GLU A 451 -14.55 -18.55 0.23
C GLU A 451 -15.90 -18.38 -0.46
N LEU A 452 -15.93 -18.58 -1.78
CA LEU A 452 -17.15 -18.53 -2.58
C LEU A 452 -18.05 -19.76 -2.31
N SER A 453 -18.43 -19.97 -1.04
CA SER A 453 -19.17 -21.15 -0.58
C SER A 453 -20.68 -20.92 -0.50
N GLU A 454 -21.48 -22.02 -0.58
CA GLU A 454 -22.94 -21.96 -0.44
C GLU A 454 -23.42 -21.65 0.98
N LYS A 455 -22.54 -21.83 1.95
CA LYS A 455 -22.86 -21.66 3.37
C LYS A 455 -22.61 -20.23 3.88
N SER A 456 -21.99 -19.38 3.09
CA SER A 456 -21.71 -18.00 3.50
C SER A 456 -23.01 -17.19 3.59
N SER A 457 -23.13 -16.43 4.68
CA SER A 457 -24.21 -15.45 4.88
C SER A 457 -23.85 -14.05 4.36
N SER A 458 -22.63 -13.84 3.92
CA SER A 458 -22.14 -12.56 3.42
C SER A 458 -22.91 -12.10 2.18
N GLU A 459 -23.31 -10.82 2.19
CA GLU A 459 -23.97 -10.21 1.03
C GLU A 459 -23.06 -10.19 -0.18
N VAL A 460 -21.75 -9.94 0.02
CA VAL A 460 -20.74 -9.99 -1.05
C VAL A 460 -20.72 -11.34 -1.74
N ILE A 461 -20.65 -12.42 -0.97
CA ILE A 461 -20.63 -13.78 -1.53
C ILE A 461 -21.94 -14.09 -2.27
N ARG A 462 -23.11 -13.67 -1.73
CA ARG A 462 -24.40 -13.85 -2.43
C ARG A 462 -24.45 -13.10 -3.76
N ILE A 463 -23.90 -11.87 -3.82
CA ILE A 463 -23.79 -11.09 -5.07
C ILE A 463 -22.85 -11.79 -6.05
N LEU A 464 -21.69 -12.24 -5.59
CA LEU A 464 -20.70 -12.94 -6.43
C LEU A 464 -21.26 -14.27 -6.97
N ARG A 465 -22.08 -14.97 -6.20
CA ARG A 465 -22.75 -16.21 -6.59
C ARG A 465 -24.05 -16.01 -7.37
N ILE A 466 -24.40 -14.78 -7.73
CA ILE A 466 -25.61 -14.44 -8.50
C ILE A 466 -26.90 -14.80 -7.73
N GLN A 467 -26.87 -14.73 -6.41
CA GLN A 467 -28.02 -14.95 -5.53
C GLN A 467 -28.70 -13.64 -5.15
N GLU A 468 -27.98 -12.52 -5.30
CA GLU A 468 -28.45 -11.16 -5.00
C GLU A 468 -27.96 -10.20 -6.08
N TYR A 469 -28.69 -9.13 -6.37
CA TYR A 469 -28.39 -8.11 -7.38
C TYR A 469 -28.00 -8.68 -8.76
N ASN A 470 -28.83 -9.61 -9.26
CA ASN A 470 -28.51 -10.43 -10.44
C ASN A 470 -28.34 -9.62 -11.74
N SER A 471 -29.03 -8.49 -11.85
CA SER A 471 -29.02 -7.60 -13.02
C SER A 471 -28.04 -6.42 -12.88
N CYS A 472 -27.39 -6.25 -11.72
CA CYS A 472 -26.33 -5.28 -11.57
C CYS A 472 -25.12 -5.62 -12.45
N LYS A 473 -24.45 -4.58 -12.93
CA LYS A 473 -23.11 -4.77 -13.48
C LYS A 473 -22.14 -5.01 -12.31
N VAL A 474 -21.31 -6.06 -12.42
CA VAL A 474 -20.36 -6.45 -11.37
C VAL A 474 -18.98 -6.64 -11.99
N ILE A 475 -17.99 -5.98 -11.44
CA ILE A 475 -16.58 -6.19 -11.75
C ILE A 475 -15.91 -6.74 -10.49
N VAL A 476 -15.12 -7.80 -10.64
CA VAL A 476 -14.35 -8.40 -9.55
C VAL A 476 -12.90 -8.45 -9.97
N THR A 477 -11.99 -8.03 -9.09
CA THR A 477 -10.56 -8.27 -9.30
C THR A 477 -10.05 -9.35 -8.35
N THR A 478 -9.17 -10.21 -8.84
CA THR A 478 -8.59 -11.30 -8.04
C THR A 478 -7.21 -11.72 -8.57
N ARG A 479 -6.51 -12.53 -7.82
CA ARG A 479 -5.32 -13.24 -8.31
C ARG A 479 -5.70 -14.56 -8.97
N PRO A 480 -4.85 -15.10 -9.86
CA PRO A 480 -5.16 -16.33 -10.61
C PRO A 480 -5.52 -17.54 -9.74
N TRP A 481 -4.88 -17.67 -8.56
CA TRP A 481 -5.09 -18.82 -7.68
C TRP A 481 -6.49 -18.90 -7.02
N ARG A 482 -7.26 -17.76 -6.97
CA ARG A 482 -8.66 -17.76 -6.50
C ARG A 482 -9.70 -17.81 -7.62
N THR A 483 -9.25 -17.74 -8.86
CA THR A 483 -10.17 -17.81 -10.02
C THR A 483 -10.91 -19.14 -10.08
N ASP A 484 -10.29 -20.23 -9.61
CA ASP A 484 -10.89 -21.57 -9.61
C ASP A 484 -12.18 -21.63 -8.78
N GLU A 485 -12.33 -20.81 -7.73
CA GLU A 485 -13.55 -20.72 -6.94
C GLU A 485 -14.77 -20.29 -7.80
N PHE A 486 -14.56 -19.41 -8.77
CA PHE A 486 -15.60 -18.97 -9.70
C PHE A 486 -15.92 -20.04 -10.77
N THR A 487 -14.96 -20.89 -11.10
CA THR A 487 -15.14 -21.96 -12.11
C THR A 487 -15.74 -23.24 -11.52
N MET A 488 -15.68 -23.44 -10.20
CA MET A 488 -16.27 -24.60 -9.52
C MET A 488 -17.80 -24.67 -9.65
N TYR A 489 -18.45 -23.53 -9.76
CA TYR A 489 -19.89 -23.44 -9.86
C TYR A 489 -20.31 -23.10 -11.29
N LYS A 490 -20.97 -24.03 -11.98
CA LYS A 490 -21.33 -23.90 -13.41
C LYS A 490 -22.10 -22.62 -13.72
N ASN A 491 -23.10 -22.27 -12.93
CA ASN A 491 -23.89 -21.04 -13.09
C ASN A 491 -23.04 -19.76 -12.94
N VAL A 492 -22.04 -19.76 -12.05
CA VAL A 492 -21.12 -18.64 -11.87
C VAL A 492 -20.15 -18.58 -13.04
N ALA A 493 -19.55 -19.72 -13.42
CA ALA A 493 -18.61 -19.82 -14.54
C ALA A 493 -19.22 -19.34 -15.87
N GLU A 494 -20.49 -19.65 -16.12
CA GLU A 494 -21.21 -19.24 -17.34
C GLU A 494 -21.61 -17.75 -17.33
N ALA A 495 -21.80 -17.16 -16.16
CA ALA A 495 -22.25 -15.77 -16.04
C ALA A 495 -21.09 -14.76 -16.09
N TYR A 496 -19.85 -15.15 -15.78
CA TYR A 496 -18.72 -14.26 -15.77
C TYR A 496 -17.91 -14.30 -17.07
N THR A 497 -17.48 -13.12 -17.55
CA THR A 497 -16.42 -13.04 -18.55
C THR A 497 -15.07 -12.95 -17.82
N PHE A 498 -14.19 -13.92 -18.09
CA PHE A 498 -12.86 -14.01 -17.48
C PHE A 498 -11.83 -13.23 -18.28
N LEU A 499 -11.20 -12.25 -17.65
CA LEU A 499 -10.24 -11.34 -18.24
C LEU A 499 -8.91 -11.43 -17.49
N SER A 500 -7.80 -11.57 -18.21
CA SER A 500 -6.45 -11.56 -17.64
C SER A 500 -5.84 -10.16 -17.77
N VAL A 501 -5.42 -9.58 -16.66
CA VAL A 501 -4.64 -8.35 -16.61
C VAL A 501 -3.17 -8.74 -16.53
N GLU A 502 -2.43 -8.51 -17.59
CA GLU A 502 -1.03 -8.95 -17.73
C GLU A 502 -0.01 -7.81 -17.46
N GLY A 503 -0.49 -6.63 -16.99
CA GLY A 503 0.34 -5.45 -16.77
C GLY A 503 0.55 -4.64 -18.04
N PHE A 504 1.73 -4.01 -18.20
CA PHE A 504 2.07 -3.25 -19.40
C PHE A 504 2.55 -4.17 -20.54
N ASN A 505 2.10 -3.92 -21.75
CA ASN A 505 2.80 -4.39 -22.95
C ASN A 505 4.05 -3.52 -23.22
N GLU A 506 4.85 -3.85 -24.20
CA GLU A 506 6.12 -3.14 -24.52
C GLU A 506 5.90 -1.66 -24.86
N GLU A 507 4.85 -1.35 -25.60
CA GLU A 507 4.49 0.00 -25.98
C GLU A 507 4.03 0.84 -24.78
N ASN A 508 3.13 0.27 -23.98
CA ASN A 508 2.60 0.91 -22.78
C ASN A 508 3.66 1.08 -21.70
N LEU A 509 4.58 0.12 -21.56
CA LEU A 509 5.74 0.21 -20.67
C LEU A 509 6.59 1.44 -21.00
N SER A 510 6.97 1.58 -22.28
CA SER A 510 7.76 2.73 -22.73
C SER A 510 7.00 4.05 -22.59
N ALA A 511 5.68 4.04 -22.83
CA ALA A 511 4.83 5.21 -22.65
C ALA A 511 4.75 5.64 -21.18
N TYR A 512 4.62 4.68 -20.24
CA TYR A 512 4.62 4.96 -18.79
C TYR A 512 5.95 5.58 -18.35
N ILE A 513 7.09 4.99 -18.73
CA ILE A 513 8.42 5.50 -18.38
C ILE A 513 8.60 6.95 -18.87
N ARG A 514 8.21 7.23 -20.14
CA ARG A 514 8.29 8.61 -20.67
C ARG A 514 7.38 9.58 -19.94
N ARG A 515 6.17 9.18 -19.52
CA ARG A 515 5.27 10.02 -18.71
C ARG A 515 5.89 10.30 -17.34
N TYR A 516 6.43 9.29 -16.68
CA TYR A 516 7.08 9.42 -15.38
C TYR A 516 8.22 10.45 -15.42
N PHE A 517 9.17 10.29 -16.37
CA PHE A 517 10.31 11.20 -16.45
C PHE A 517 9.97 12.58 -17.01
N ARG A 518 8.88 12.72 -17.76
CA ARG A 518 8.34 14.04 -18.13
C ARG A 518 7.81 14.78 -16.92
N ILE A 519 7.09 14.12 -16.02
CA ILE A 519 6.63 14.71 -14.74
C ILE A 519 7.83 15.14 -13.89
N LYS A 520 8.95 14.42 -13.96
CA LYS A 520 10.19 14.72 -13.23
C LYS A 520 11.12 15.69 -14.00
N GLU A 521 10.73 16.17 -15.18
CA GLU A 521 11.54 17.04 -16.05
C GLU A 521 12.92 16.46 -16.42
N LYS A 522 13.02 15.13 -16.56
CA LYS A 522 14.24 14.38 -16.84
C LYS A 522 14.11 13.44 -18.04
N ASP A 523 13.58 13.91 -19.16
CA ASP A 523 13.25 13.09 -20.35
C ASP A 523 14.42 12.24 -20.86
N SER A 524 15.67 12.69 -20.71
CA SER A 524 16.85 11.92 -21.13
C SER A 524 17.03 10.60 -20.38
N LEU A 525 16.59 10.54 -19.11
CA LEU A 525 16.65 9.32 -18.30
C LEU A 525 15.62 8.28 -18.76
N ALA A 526 14.52 8.70 -19.36
CA ALA A 526 13.51 7.78 -19.89
C ALA A 526 14.11 6.84 -20.95
N GLU A 527 14.76 7.39 -21.95
CA GLU A 527 15.37 6.59 -23.03
C GLU A 527 16.55 5.75 -22.53
N ASN A 528 17.26 6.23 -21.51
CA ASN A 528 18.34 5.47 -20.88
C ASN A 528 17.79 4.23 -20.14
N LEU A 529 16.71 4.39 -19.35
CA LEU A 529 16.05 3.27 -18.65
C LEU A 529 15.41 2.29 -19.65
N ILE A 530 14.74 2.78 -20.69
CA ILE A 530 14.14 1.92 -21.73
C ILE A 530 15.22 1.05 -22.38
N ARG A 531 16.36 1.63 -22.78
CA ARG A 531 17.49 0.89 -23.34
C ARG A 531 18.03 -0.16 -22.37
N PHE A 532 18.22 0.20 -21.11
CA PHE A 532 18.64 -0.73 -20.07
C PHE A 532 17.68 -1.92 -19.93
N MET A 533 16.36 -1.68 -19.94
CA MET A 533 15.38 -2.75 -19.88
C MET A 533 15.40 -3.63 -21.15
N GLU A 534 15.67 -3.06 -22.31
CA GLU A 534 15.81 -3.82 -23.57
C GLU A 534 17.01 -4.77 -23.52
N GLU A 535 18.10 -4.35 -22.89
CA GLU A 535 19.31 -5.13 -22.71
C GLU A 535 19.19 -6.15 -21.57
N ASN A 536 18.40 -5.85 -20.51
CA ASN A 536 18.20 -6.72 -19.37
C ASN A 536 16.85 -7.46 -19.46
N TYR A 537 16.93 -8.67 -20.00
CA TYR A 537 15.78 -9.51 -20.25
C TYR A 537 14.94 -9.86 -19.00
N ILE A 538 15.59 -10.07 -17.85
CA ILE A 538 14.91 -10.45 -16.60
C ILE A 538 14.04 -9.30 -16.10
N ILE A 539 14.58 -8.08 -16.09
CA ILE A 539 13.84 -6.87 -15.73
C ILE A 539 12.69 -6.67 -16.71
N ARG A 540 12.97 -6.70 -18.00
CA ARG A 540 11.98 -6.45 -19.07
C ARG A 540 10.81 -7.43 -19.02
N SER A 541 11.07 -8.70 -18.73
CA SER A 541 10.07 -9.74 -18.87
C SER A 541 9.35 -10.10 -17.58
N ASN A 542 10.01 -9.96 -16.44
CA ASN A 542 9.49 -10.46 -15.16
C ASN A 542 9.11 -9.35 -14.17
N MET A 543 9.65 -8.14 -14.34
CA MET A 543 9.40 -7.02 -13.42
C MET A 543 8.73 -5.83 -14.13
N ALA A 544 9.32 -5.32 -15.18
CA ALA A 544 8.87 -4.11 -15.86
C ALA A 544 7.42 -4.15 -16.37
N PRO A 545 6.84 -5.28 -16.79
CA PRO A 545 5.42 -5.34 -17.13
C PRO A 545 4.49 -4.99 -15.97
N PHE A 546 4.93 -5.20 -14.74
CA PHE A 546 4.11 -4.88 -13.56
C PHE A 546 4.28 -3.41 -13.18
N PRO A 547 3.20 -2.59 -13.20
CA PRO A 547 3.26 -1.16 -12.94
C PRO A 547 4.01 -0.76 -11.68
N ILE A 548 3.86 -1.50 -10.57
CA ILE A 548 4.54 -1.20 -9.32
C ILE A 548 6.07 -1.31 -9.44
N TYR A 549 6.56 -2.36 -10.12
CA TYR A 549 8.01 -2.52 -10.29
C TYR A 549 8.57 -1.57 -11.35
N CYS A 550 7.76 -1.26 -12.36
CA CYS A 550 8.12 -0.23 -13.33
C CYS A 550 8.29 1.14 -12.63
N ALA A 551 7.36 1.52 -11.74
CA ALA A 551 7.46 2.74 -10.95
C ALA A 551 8.70 2.73 -10.04
N MET A 552 8.98 1.62 -9.35
CA MET A 552 10.20 1.48 -8.54
C MET A 552 11.48 1.61 -9.37
N LEU A 553 11.53 0.96 -10.54
CA LEU A 553 12.68 1.08 -11.44
C LEU A 553 12.86 2.51 -11.95
N CYS A 554 11.77 3.22 -12.23
CA CYS A 554 11.83 4.63 -12.60
C CYS A 554 12.39 5.48 -11.46
N LEU A 555 11.94 5.26 -10.22
CA LEU A 555 12.41 5.96 -9.05
C LEU A 555 13.90 5.70 -8.81
N MET A 556 14.33 4.43 -8.77
CA MET A 556 15.72 4.05 -8.62
C MET A 556 16.59 4.68 -9.70
N TRP A 557 16.11 4.67 -10.95
CA TRP A 557 16.85 5.26 -12.09
C TRP A 557 16.95 6.77 -11.98
N ASN A 558 15.92 7.43 -11.43
CA ASN A 558 15.93 8.86 -11.16
C ASN A 558 16.99 9.25 -10.11
N ASP A 559 17.15 8.43 -9.06
CA ASP A 559 17.96 8.73 -7.89
C ASP A 559 19.39 8.16 -7.97
N PHE A 560 19.63 7.10 -8.77
CA PHE A 560 20.95 6.48 -8.91
C PHE A 560 21.92 7.35 -9.70
N CYS A 561 23.19 7.42 -9.25
CA CYS A 561 24.28 7.91 -10.05
C CYS A 561 24.59 6.96 -11.23
N GLU A 562 25.41 7.41 -12.18
CA GLU A 562 25.72 6.65 -13.38
C GLU A 562 26.47 5.35 -13.08
N GLU A 563 27.36 5.36 -12.09
CA GLU A 563 28.12 4.19 -11.64
C GLU A 563 27.17 3.12 -11.11
N ARG A 564 26.21 3.51 -10.25
CA ARG A 564 25.24 2.57 -9.69
C ARG A 564 24.29 2.02 -10.74
N ARG A 565 23.91 2.81 -11.75
CA ARG A 565 23.15 2.32 -12.88
C ARG A 565 23.93 1.24 -13.66
N LYS A 566 25.25 1.41 -13.83
CA LYS A 566 26.12 0.40 -14.46
C LYS A 566 26.24 -0.87 -13.62
N GLU A 567 26.31 -0.77 -12.29
CA GLU A 567 26.30 -1.96 -11.41
C GLU A 567 24.97 -2.72 -11.50
N MET A 568 23.85 -2.01 -11.54
CA MET A 568 22.54 -2.63 -11.72
C MET A 568 22.42 -3.46 -13.02
N GLN A 569 23.14 -3.06 -14.08
CA GLN A 569 23.21 -3.82 -15.34
C GLN A 569 23.86 -5.19 -15.19
N LYS A 570 24.63 -5.42 -14.13
CA LYS A 570 25.31 -6.71 -13.86
C LYS A 570 24.45 -7.69 -13.06
N LEU A 571 23.23 -7.29 -12.63
CA LEU A 571 22.35 -8.18 -11.88
C LEU A 571 21.58 -9.09 -12.82
N HIS A 572 21.65 -10.41 -12.57
CA HIS A 572 21.11 -11.44 -13.46
C HIS A 572 19.89 -12.18 -12.90
N THR A 573 19.61 -12.13 -11.59
CA THR A 573 18.50 -12.85 -10.99
C THR A 573 17.44 -11.93 -10.42
N PHE A 574 16.19 -12.40 -10.37
CA PHE A 574 15.07 -11.68 -9.81
C PHE A 574 15.32 -11.28 -8.35
N SER A 575 15.83 -12.22 -7.55
CA SER A 575 16.10 -11.98 -6.13
C SER A 575 17.20 -10.95 -5.88
N LYS A 576 18.25 -10.90 -6.71
CA LYS A 576 19.32 -9.89 -6.60
C LYS A 576 18.78 -8.49 -6.90
N ILE A 577 17.97 -8.37 -7.96
CA ILE A 577 17.34 -7.12 -8.34
C ILE A 577 16.39 -6.64 -7.24
N PHE A 578 15.55 -7.54 -6.70
CA PHE A 578 14.62 -7.19 -5.62
C PHE A 578 15.37 -6.80 -4.34
N ARG A 579 16.48 -7.46 -4.03
CA ARG A 579 17.37 -7.09 -2.91
C ARG A 579 17.92 -5.67 -3.08
N GLU A 580 18.32 -5.29 -4.30
CA GLU A 580 18.78 -3.93 -4.59
C GLU A 580 17.64 -2.91 -4.42
N MET A 581 16.41 -3.27 -4.80
CA MET A 581 15.23 -2.44 -4.53
C MET A 581 15.01 -2.20 -3.03
N ILE A 582 15.11 -3.23 -2.21
CA ILE A 582 14.98 -3.10 -0.74
C ILE A 582 16.15 -2.30 -0.16
N SER A 583 17.37 -2.49 -0.69
CA SER A 583 18.54 -1.68 -0.27
C SER A 583 18.32 -0.21 -0.57
N PHE A 584 17.83 0.10 -1.76
CA PHE A 584 17.47 1.46 -2.15
C PHE A 584 16.43 2.08 -1.21
N LEU A 585 15.38 1.36 -0.83
CA LEU A 585 14.36 1.87 0.09
C LEU A 585 14.94 2.18 1.48
N LYS A 586 15.84 1.34 2.00
CA LYS A 586 16.53 1.61 3.27
C LYS A 586 17.42 2.85 3.19
N GLU A 587 18.14 3.01 2.09
CA GLU A 587 18.98 4.18 1.84
C GLU A 587 18.16 5.45 1.70
N HIS A 588 17.05 5.37 0.97
CA HIS A 588 16.09 6.47 0.81
C HIS A 588 15.49 6.89 2.15
N TYR A 589 15.14 5.93 3.02
CA TYR A 589 14.74 6.22 4.40
C TYR A 589 15.86 6.93 5.19
N ALA A 590 17.07 6.38 5.18
CA ALA A 590 18.20 6.97 5.89
C ALA A 590 18.54 8.39 5.41
N SER A 591 18.41 8.67 4.09
CA SER A 591 18.65 9.99 3.52
C SER A 591 17.61 11.05 3.93
N LYS A 592 16.39 10.62 4.26
CA LYS A 592 15.34 11.53 4.77
C LYS A 592 15.55 11.91 6.24
N VAL A 593 16.24 11.06 7.00
CA VAL A 593 16.48 11.28 8.44
C VAL A 593 17.85 11.96 8.68
N CYS A 594 18.84 11.70 7.83
CA CYS A 594 20.21 12.21 7.99
C CYS A 594 20.59 13.17 6.85
N VAL A 595 21.09 14.33 7.21
CA VAL A 595 21.60 15.35 6.26
C VAL A 595 22.92 14.91 5.60
N ASN A 596 23.69 14.02 6.23
CA ASN A 596 25.00 13.58 5.73
C ASN A 596 25.05 12.06 5.56
N LEU A 597 24.97 11.59 4.32
CA LEU A 597 24.96 10.17 3.93
C LEU A 597 26.24 9.38 4.29
N GLN A 598 27.32 10.05 4.68
CA GLN A 598 28.58 9.42 5.09
C GLN A 598 28.77 9.38 6.62
N SER A 599 27.77 9.80 7.40
CA SER A 599 27.86 9.83 8.86
C SER A 599 27.67 8.43 9.48
N GLN A 600 28.22 8.25 10.69
CA GLN A 600 27.93 7.06 11.52
C GLN A 600 26.42 6.90 11.79
N GLU A 601 25.68 8.01 11.79
CA GLU A 601 24.22 8.04 11.96
C GLU A 601 23.49 7.36 10.79
N THR A 602 23.93 7.59 9.55
CA THR A 602 23.34 6.92 8.37
C THR A 602 23.50 5.41 8.45
N VAL A 603 24.70 4.93 8.85
CA VAL A 603 24.93 3.49 9.05
C VAL A 603 24.05 2.94 10.18
N ALA A 604 23.83 3.72 11.24
CA ALA A 604 22.93 3.34 12.33
C ALA A 604 21.48 3.18 11.84
N HIS A 605 20.97 4.13 11.03
CA HIS A 605 19.59 4.04 10.47
C HIS A 605 19.45 2.93 9.43
N LEU A 606 20.46 2.64 8.61
CA LEU A 606 20.46 1.48 7.72
C LEU A 606 20.38 0.17 8.51
N ASN A 607 21.13 0.08 9.61
CA ASN A 607 21.11 -1.08 10.51
C ASN A 607 19.79 -1.17 11.28
N GLU A 608 19.21 -0.05 11.69
CA GLU A 608 17.88 0.03 12.30
C GLU A 608 16.80 -0.50 11.35
N ALA A 609 16.78 -0.01 10.10
CA ALA A 609 15.86 -0.49 9.08
C ALA A 609 16.03 -2.00 8.82
N GLY A 610 17.27 -2.49 8.80
CA GLY A 610 17.57 -3.92 8.65
C GLY A 610 17.02 -4.75 9.80
N ARG A 611 17.22 -4.31 11.06
CA ARG A 611 16.68 -4.97 12.26
C ARG A 611 15.16 -4.93 12.28
N ALA A 612 14.56 -3.78 11.98
CA ALA A 612 13.11 -3.65 11.92
C ALA A 612 12.47 -4.64 10.92
N ILE A 613 13.05 -4.79 9.72
CA ILE A 613 12.62 -5.77 8.72
C ILE A 613 12.77 -7.20 9.28
N GLN A 614 13.84 -7.49 10.01
CA GLN A 614 14.06 -8.80 10.63
C GLN A 614 13.00 -9.09 11.72
N GLU A 615 12.64 -8.13 12.54
CA GLU A 615 11.67 -8.29 13.62
C GLU A 615 10.25 -8.57 13.12
N ILE A 616 9.83 -7.95 12.01
CA ILE A 616 8.51 -8.22 11.42
C ILE A 616 8.46 -9.47 10.55
N SER A 617 9.61 -10.12 10.31
CA SER A 617 9.74 -11.18 9.30
C SER A 617 8.99 -12.47 9.65
N GLU A 618 8.81 -12.78 10.93
CA GLU A 618 7.98 -13.91 11.38
C GLU A 618 6.50 -13.66 11.09
N ILE A 619 6.01 -12.44 11.33
CA ILE A 619 4.62 -12.02 11.03
C ILE A 619 4.37 -12.13 9.53
N ALA A 620 5.35 -11.72 8.70
CA ALA A 620 5.26 -11.83 7.26
C ALA A 620 5.07 -13.28 6.80
N LEU A 621 5.87 -14.21 7.33
CA LEU A 621 5.78 -15.64 6.99
C LEU A 621 4.47 -16.27 7.48
N GLN A 622 4.07 -15.97 8.72
CA GLN A 622 2.81 -16.49 9.26
C GLN A 622 1.62 -15.98 8.46
N GLY A 623 1.61 -14.69 8.09
CA GLY A 623 0.57 -14.12 7.25
C GLY A 623 0.46 -14.80 5.88
N LEU A 624 1.58 -15.18 5.26
CA LEU A 624 1.54 -15.96 4.01
C LEU A 624 0.91 -17.35 4.22
N PHE A 625 1.18 -18.00 5.34
CA PHE A 625 0.58 -19.29 5.65
C PHE A 625 -0.91 -19.19 5.90
N ASP A 626 -1.36 -18.10 6.51
CA ASP A 626 -2.76 -17.83 6.85
C ASP A 626 -3.48 -17.04 5.74
N ARG A 627 -2.77 -16.71 4.65
CA ARG A 627 -3.26 -15.94 3.49
C ARG A 627 -3.69 -14.51 3.82
N TYR A 628 -3.04 -13.87 4.79
CA TYR A 628 -3.24 -12.48 5.14
C TYR A 628 -2.19 -11.58 4.47
N LEU A 629 -2.64 -10.50 3.84
CA LEU A 629 -1.80 -9.40 3.34
C LEU A 629 -1.95 -8.14 4.19
N SER A 630 -3.04 -8.05 4.93
CA SER A 630 -3.37 -6.96 5.84
C SER A 630 -3.59 -7.54 7.23
N PHE A 631 -3.05 -6.88 8.23
CA PHE A 631 -2.99 -7.34 9.61
C PHE A 631 -3.58 -6.27 10.52
N PRO A 632 -4.31 -6.64 11.58
CA PRO A 632 -4.62 -5.73 12.67
C PRO A 632 -3.32 -5.17 13.28
N GLU A 633 -3.29 -3.89 13.61
CA GLU A 633 -2.09 -3.25 14.20
C GLU A 633 -1.67 -3.95 15.52
N GLU A 634 -2.63 -4.56 16.24
CA GLU A 634 -2.38 -5.31 17.45
C GLU A 634 -1.41 -6.49 17.28
N GLN A 635 -1.31 -7.06 16.08
CA GLN A 635 -0.34 -8.13 15.81
C GLN A 635 1.12 -7.66 15.85
N PHE A 636 1.34 -6.36 15.73
CA PHE A 636 2.66 -5.75 15.81
C PHE A 636 2.97 -5.18 17.20
N ARG A 637 2.15 -5.44 18.23
CA ARG A 637 2.31 -4.85 19.56
C ARG A 637 3.70 -5.10 20.16
N GLU A 638 4.26 -6.30 19.97
CA GLU A 638 5.57 -6.67 20.50
C GLU A 638 6.73 -6.07 19.69
N CYS A 639 6.50 -5.65 18.44
CA CYS A 639 7.48 -5.04 17.55
C CYS A 639 6.96 -3.73 16.94
N HIS A 640 6.24 -2.92 17.73
CA HIS A 640 5.61 -1.69 17.24
C HIS A 640 6.61 -0.71 16.63
N ASP A 641 7.77 -0.50 17.27
CA ASP A 641 8.81 0.41 16.77
C ASP A 641 9.38 -0.09 15.43
N ALA A 642 9.57 -1.41 15.28
CA ALA A 642 9.97 -2.02 14.03
C ALA A 642 8.91 -1.84 12.95
N MET A 643 7.62 -1.98 13.29
CA MET A 643 6.51 -1.70 12.36
C MET A 643 6.53 -0.24 11.88
N VAL A 644 6.68 0.72 12.80
CA VAL A 644 6.76 2.16 12.45
C VAL A 644 7.96 2.44 11.54
N THR A 645 9.12 1.89 11.87
CA THR A 645 10.32 2.01 11.02
C THR A 645 10.09 1.38 9.64
N CYS A 646 9.48 0.20 9.56
CA CYS A 646 9.13 -0.45 8.29
C CYS A 646 8.12 0.36 7.46
N CYS A 647 7.21 1.09 8.10
CA CYS A 647 6.32 2.03 7.40
C CYS A 647 7.09 3.23 6.83
N ARG A 648 8.06 3.76 7.56
CA ARG A 648 8.92 4.87 7.09
C ARG A 648 9.87 4.43 5.96
N VAL A 649 10.35 3.20 6.00
CA VAL A 649 11.13 2.57 4.90
C VAL A 649 10.26 2.32 3.67
N GLY A 650 8.95 2.18 3.82
CA GLY A 650 8.02 1.89 2.73
C GLY A 650 7.79 0.40 2.46
N VAL A 651 8.24 -0.50 3.34
CA VAL A 651 7.96 -1.94 3.24
C VAL A 651 6.67 -2.36 3.92
N LEU A 652 6.08 -1.48 4.73
CA LEU A 652 4.74 -1.57 5.29
C LEU A 652 3.97 -0.27 5.03
N THR A 653 2.64 -0.36 5.07
CA THR A 653 1.71 0.78 5.04
C THR A 653 0.68 0.62 6.15
N VAL A 654 0.34 1.72 6.83
CA VAL A 654 -0.75 1.75 7.81
C VAL A 654 -1.94 2.47 7.20
N GLU A 655 -3.08 1.83 7.22
CA GLU A 655 -4.35 2.41 6.80
C GLU A 655 -5.31 2.43 7.98
N ARG A 656 -5.93 3.58 8.24
CA ARG A 656 -6.91 3.74 9.33
C ARG A 656 -8.30 3.76 8.74
N TYR A 657 -9.17 2.88 9.26
CA TYR A 657 -10.56 2.76 8.81
C TYR A 657 -11.53 3.03 9.96
N VAL A 658 -12.66 3.63 9.57
CA VAL A 658 -13.80 3.77 10.47
C VAL A 658 -14.81 2.71 10.06
N ILE A 659 -14.98 1.66 10.85
CA ILE A 659 -15.99 0.62 10.61
C ILE A 659 -17.27 1.00 11.33
N THR A 660 -18.35 1.25 10.58
CA THR A 660 -19.69 1.42 11.13
C THR A 660 -20.37 0.06 11.24
N ARG A 661 -20.55 -0.46 12.48
CA ARG A 661 -21.35 -1.66 12.72
C ARG A 661 -22.84 -1.31 12.89
N GLU A 662 -23.67 -1.65 11.92
CA GLU A 662 -25.13 -1.70 12.12
C GLU A 662 -25.52 -3.07 12.70
N ARG A 663 -25.84 -3.12 14.01
CA ARG A 663 -26.53 -4.28 14.56
C ARG A 663 -28.02 -4.21 14.22
N ARG A 664 -28.58 -5.29 13.66
CA ARG A 664 -29.99 -5.46 13.26
C ARG A 664 -31.01 -5.40 14.42
N ARG A 665 -30.76 -4.83 15.57
CA ARG A 665 -31.73 -4.44 16.62
C ARG A 665 -31.04 -3.45 17.53
N VAL A 666 -31.61 -2.24 17.60
CA VAL A 666 -31.14 -1.07 18.36
C VAL A 666 -30.16 -0.20 17.59
N VAL A 667 -30.58 1.01 17.31
CA VAL A 667 -29.80 2.09 16.73
C VAL A 667 -28.68 2.47 17.71
N ASN A 668 -27.51 1.88 17.52
CA ASN A 668 -26.26 2.38 18.09
C ASN A 668 -25.20 2.20 17.01
N VAL A 669 -24.94 3.26 16.30
CA VAL A 669 -23.81 3.37 15.37
C VAL A 669 -22.56 3.49 16.21
N SER A 670 -21.86 2.40 16.46
CA SER A 670 -20.50 2.46 17.03
C SER A 670 -19.51 2.44 15.86
N SER A 671 -18.86 3.55 15.61
CA SER A 671 -17.71 3.61 14.71
C SER A 671 -16.48 3.08 15.44
N LEU A 672 -15.96 1.94 15.01
CA LEU A 672 -14.67 1.42 15.46
C LEU A 672 -13.60 1.93 14.48
N VAL A 673 -12.69 2.75 14.96
CA VAL A 673 -11.48 3.05 14.19
C VAL A 673 -10.55 1.86 14.37
N THR A 674 -10.37 1.07 13.32
CA THR A 674 -9.35 0.03 13.29
C THR A 674 -8.24 0.48 12.35
N SER A 675 -7.02 0.38 12.80
CA SER A 675 -5.86 0.52 11.93
C SER A 675 -5.42 -0.86 11.47
N THR A 676 -5.18 -0.96 10.17
CA THR A 676 -4.60 -2.14 9.56
C THR A 676 -3.23 -1.83 8.99
N VAL A 677 -2.32 -2.77 9.16
CA VAL A 677 -0.96 -2.72 8.62
C VAL A 677 -0.90 -3.69 7.46
N SER A 678 -0.46 -3.24 6.30
CA SER A 678 -0.37 -4.09 5.10
C SER A 678 0.97 -3.95 4.41
N PHE A 679 1.38 -4.99 3.68
CA PHE A 679 2.50 -4.89 2.75
C PHE A 679 2.03 -4.16 1.48
N PRO A 680 2.82 -3.23 0.91
CA PRO A 680 2.48 -2.53 -0.33
C PRO A 680 2.17 -3.50 -1.48
N HIS A 681 2.83 -4.66 -1.45
CA HIS A 681 2.65 -5.73 -2.39
C HIS A 681 3.07 -7.08 -1.80
N LYS A 682 2.44 -8.19 -2.24
CA LYS A 682 2.73 -9.55 -1.73
C LYS A 682 4.21 -9.94 -1.86
N LEU A 683 4.91 -9.51 -2.90
CA LEU A 683 6.34 -9.82 -3.05
C LEU A 683 7.22 -9.21 -1.95
N PHE A 684 6.82 -8.07 -1.37
CA PHE A 684 7.51 -7.54 -0.18
C PHE A 684 7.34 -8.48 1.01
N GLN A 685 6.12 -8.97 1.23
CA GLN A 685 5.84 -9.97 2.27
C GLN A 685 6.61 -11.27 2.01
N GLU A 686 6.64 -11.75 0.78
CA GLU A 686 7.37 -12.96 0.38
C GLU A 686 8.88 -12.80 0.54
N TYR A 687 9.45 -11.64 0.21
CA TYR A 687 10.86 -11.32 0.45
C TYR A 687 11.18 -11.32 1.95
N ILE A 688 10.38 -10.61 2.75
CA ILE A 688 10.57 -10.48 4.19
C ILE A 688 10.39 -11.84 4.88
N ALA A 689 9.44 -12.66 4.44
CA ALA A 689 9.32 -14.05 4.89
C ALA A 689 10.57 -14.89 4.55
N GLY A 690 11.16 -14.65 3.37
CA GLY A 690 12.44 -15.24 3.00
C GLY A 690 13.59 -14.88 3.96
N VAL A 691 13.62 -13.63 4.44
CA VAL A 691 14.58 -13.17 5.47
C VAL A 691 14.41 -13.97 6.77
N TYR A 692 13.17 -14.25 7.21
CA TYR A 692 12.94 -15.06 8.39
C TYR A 692 13.41 -16.50 8.22
N ILE A 693 13.21 -17.10 7.06
CA ILE A 693 13.65 -18.47 6.79
C ILE A 693 15.18 -18.54 6.80
N GLN A 694 15.88 -17.53 6.28
CA GLN A 694 17.33 -17.41 6.37
C GLN A 694 17.80 -17.34 7.82
N TYR A 695 17.12 -16.55 8.63
CA TYR A 695 17.39 -16.45 10.07
C TYR A 695 17.20 -17.81 10.78
N LEU A 696 16.10 -18.53 10.49
CA LEU A 696 15.85 -19.85 11.06
C LEU A 696 16.91 -20.88 10.66
N PHE A 697 17.34 -20.86 9.39
CA PHE A 697 18.38 -21.75 8.90
C PHE A 697 19.69 -21.61 9.68
N ALA A 698 20.05 -20.39 10.06
CA ALA A 698 21.25 -20.06 10.80
C ALA A 698 21.13 -20.31 12.32
N ASN A 699 19.92 -20.13 12.91
CA ASN A 699 19.76 -20.03 14.36
C ASN A 699 18.84 -21.10 14.97
N ASP A 700 17.87 -21.66 14.22
CA ASP A 700 16.90 -22.67 14.69
C ASP A 700 16.59 -23.69 13.60
N ARG A 701 17.45 -24.70 13.48
CA ARG A 701 17.33 -25.74 12.45
C ARG A 701 16.03 -26.54 12.57
N ALA A 702 15.56 -26.81 13.77
CA ALA A 702 14.36 -27.61 14.00
C ALA A 702 13.09 -26.85 13.52
N LYS A 703 13.02 -25.54 13.79
CA LYS A 703 11.93 -24.66 13.30
C LYS A 703 12.02 -24.48 11.79
N TYR A 704 13.24 -24.31 11.26
CA TYR A 704 13.49 -24.24 9.82
C TYR A 704 12.97 -25.48 9.08
N ASP A 705 13.29 -26.69 9.54
CA ASP A 705 12.85 -27.93 8.87
C ASP A 705 11.32 -28.07 8.84
N LYS A 706 10.62 -27.65 9.90
CA LYS A 706 9.15 -27.59 9.92
C LYS A 706 8.60 -26.61 8.88
N VAL A 707 9.18 -25.41 8.82
CA VAL A 707 8.80 -24.35 7.86
C VAL A 707 9.09 -24.82 6.43
N LYS A 708 10.28 -25.36 6.16
CA LYS A 708 10.66 -25.92 4.86
C LYS A 708 9.64 -26.96 4.38
N ASN A 709 9.30 -27.94 5.23
CA ASN A 709 8.32 -28.97 4.89
C ASN A 709 6.94 -28.39 4.56
N LYS A 710 6.52 -27.32 5.26
CA LYS A 710 5.27 -26.62 4.97
C LYS A 710 5.34 -25.91 3.62
N LEU A 711 6.43 -25.24 3.29
CA LEU A 711 6.63 -24.60 1.97
C LEU A 711 6.66 -25.63 0.84
N LEU A 712 7.42 -26.72 1.03
CA LEU A 712 7.53 -27.79 0.04
C LEU A 712 6.26 -28.65 -0.10
N SER A 713 5.29 -28.50 0.79
CA SER A 713 3.96 -29.09 0.61
C SER A 713 3.16 -28.43 -0.52
N ARG A 714 3.41 -27.14 -0.81
CA ARG A 714 2.74 -26.31 -1.83
C ARG A 714 3.74 -25.38 -2.52
N PRO A 715 4.74 -25.92 -3.25
CA PRO A 715 5.88 -25.15 -3.75
C PRO A 715 5.47 -24.02 -4.70
N GLU A 716 4.46 -24.25 -5.55
CA GLU A 716 3.97 -23.23 -6.49
C GLU A 716 3.33 -22.02 -5.80
N GLU A 717 2.64 -22.23 -4.67
CA GLU A 717 2.04 -21.15 -3.88
C GLU A 717 3.11 -20.26 -3.24
N PHE A 718 4.26 -20.87 -2.86
CA PHE A 718 5.36 -20.18 -2.18
C PHE A 718 6.59 -19.97 -3.10
N ARG A 719 6.38 -19.94 -4.42
CA ARG A 719 7.46 -19.83 -5.43
C ARG A 719 8.43 -18.70 -5.12
N TYR A 720 7.95 -17.49 -4.90
CA TYR A 720 8.82 -16.33 -4.67
C TYR A 720 9.49 -16.36 -3.29
N VAL A 721 8.85 -16.90 -2.26
CA VAL A 721 9.50 -17.14 -0.96
C VAL A 721 10.72 -18.05 -1.16
N LEU A 722 10.54 -19.13 -1.93
CA LEU A 722 11.63 -20.07 -2.23
C LEU A 722 12.73 -19.41 -3.08
N TYR A 723 12.40 -18.53 -4.04
CA TYR A 723 13.38 -17.77 -4.80
C TYR A 723 14.23 -16.89 -3.88
N PHE A 724 13.59 -16.05 -3.07
CA PHE A 724 14.26 -15.12 -2.16
C PHE A 724 15.10 -15.86 -1.11
N THR A 725 14.59 -16.96 -0.60
CA THR A 725 15.30 -17.79 0.39
C THR A 725 16.56 -18.40 -0.22
N SER A 726 16.45 -19.01 -1.41
CA SER A 726 17.54 -19.70 -2.09
C SER A 726 18.69 -18.79 -2.53
N ALA A 727 18.37 -17.51 -2.82
CA ALA A 727 19.35 -16.53 -3.27
C ALA A 727 20.28 -15.99 -2.18
N SER A 728 20.12 -16.44 -0.92
CA SER A 728 20.89 -15.89 0.23
C SER A 728 22.19 -16.59 0.52
N GLY A 729 22.37 -17.82 0.06
CA GLY A 729 23.58 -18.58 0.32
C GLY A 729 23.56 -19.99 -0.26
N ASN A 730 24.75 -20.54 -0.54
CA ASN A 730 24.92 -21.82 -1.21
C ASN A 730 24.28 -22.99 -0.44
N GLU A 731 24.51 -23.07 0.87
CA GLU A 731 24.01 -24.21 1.69
C GLU A 731 22.49 -24.22 1.79
N LEU A 732 21.86 -23.07 2.02
CA LEU A 732 20.43 -22.95 2.14
C LEU A 732 19.74 -23.22 0.80
N GLY A 733 20.26 -22.66 -0.29
CA GLY A 733 19.77 -22.92 -1.64
C GLY A 733 19.85 -24.39 -2.01
N LEU A 734 20.98 -25.06 -1.72
CA LEU A 734 21.16 -26.49 -1.95
C LEU A 734 20.20 -27.35 -1.11
N ASP A 735 19.94 -26.97 0.15
CA ASP A 735 19.00 -27.70 1.00
C ASP A 735 17.57 -27.63 0.48
N ILE A 736 17.16 -26.47 -0.06
CA ILE A 736 15.87 -26.28 -0.73
C ILE A 736 15.79 -27.10 -2.02
N ILE A 737 16.81 -27.03 -2.89
CA ILE A 737 16.86 -27.78 -4.15
C ILE A 737 16.75 -29.28 -3.89
N LYS A 738 17.53 -29.84 -2.96
CA LYS A 738 17.43 -31.24 -2.57
C LYS A 738 16.06 -31.61 -2.04
N GLY A 739 15.44 -30.71 -1.27
CA GLY A 739 14.07 -30.86 -0.79
C GLY A 739 13.05 -30.93 -1.94
N LEU A 740 13.19 -30.07 -2.95
CA LEU A 740 12.33 -30.04 -4.14
C LEU A 740 12.50 -31.27 -5.03
N ILE A 741 13.74 -31.72 -5.26
CA ILE A 741 14.04 -32.92 -6.04
C ILE A 741 13.37 -34.14 -5.38
N ASN A 742 13.35 -34.23 -4.06
CA ASN A 742 12.68 -35.28 -3.33
C ASN A 742 11.16 -35.13 -3.17
N CYS A 743 10.59 -33.98 -3.56
CA CYS A 743 9.17 -33.74 -3.51
C CYS A 743 8.41 -34.61 -4.52
N PRO A 744 7.25 -35.19 -4.14
CA PRO A 744 6.38 -35.88 -5.10
C PRO A 744 5.88 -34.95 -6.20
N THR A 745 5.90 -35.42 -7.44
CA THR A 745 5.54 -34.68 -8.65
C THR A 745 4.11 -34.11 -8.62
N HIS A 746 3.18 -34.77 -7.92
CA HIS A 746 1.79 -34.32 -7.82
C HIS A 746 1.61 -32.99 -7.05
N LYS A 747 2.62 -32.54 -6.33
CA LYS A 747 2.60 -31.25 -5.62
C LYS A 747 2.84 -30.03 -6.53
N PHE A 748 3.29 -30.25 -7.74
CA PHE A 748 3.45 -29.23 -8.77
C PHE A 748 2.19 -29.20 -9.60
N THR A 749 1.41 -28.12 -9.51
CA THR A 749 0.10 -28.00 -10.16
C THR A 749 0.27 -27.61 -11.61
N SER A 750 -0.01 -28.52 -12.53
CA SER A 750 -0.44 -28.15 -13.87
C SER A 750 -1.81 -28.78 -14.14
N ASN A 751 -2.74 -28.01 -14.69
CA ASN A 751 -4.06 -28.49 -15.12
C ASN A 751 -4.00 -29.47 -16.32
N SER A 752 -2.81 -29.88 -16.72
CA SER A 752 -2.54 -30.79 -17.82
C SER A 752 -1.84 -32.06 -17.32
N PHE A 753 -2.51 -33.21 -17.44
CA PHE A 753 -2.00 -34.54 -17.05
C PHE A 753 -0.67 -34.96 -17.73
N ARG A 754 -0.21 -34.21 -18.74
CA ARG A 754 0.97 -34.60 -19.56
C ARG A 754 2.31 -34.00 -19.12
N TYR A 755 2.37 -32.97 -18.24
CA TYR A 755 3.61 -32.19 -18.05
C TYR A 755 4.08 -32.03 -16.60
N LYS A 756 3.55 -32.79 -15.64
CA LYS A 756 3.89 -32.64 -14.21
C LYS A 756 5.37 -32.81 -13.88
N GLU A 757 6.08 -33.70 -14.60
CA GLU A 757 7.51 -33.90 -14.39
C GLU A 757 8.33 -32.72 -14.94
N ASN A 758 7.91 -32.13 -16.07
CA ASN A 758 8.55 -30.95 -16.61
C ASN A 758 8.34 -29.75 -15.68
N ASP A 759 7.14 -29.58 -15.10
CA ASP A 759 6.86 -28.47 -14.18
C ASP A 759 7.77 -28.52 -12.96
N LYS A 760 7.99 -29.68 -12.37
CA LYS A 760 8.90 -29.89 -11.25
C LYS A 760 10.36 -29.58 -11.62
N ARG A 761 10.84 -30.12 -12.75
CA ARG A 761 12.18 -29.86 -13.27
C ARG A 761 12.38 -28.37 -13.50
N ASP A 762 11.46 -27.71 -14.20
CA ASP A 762 11.54 -26.30 -14.54
C ASP A 762 11.55 -25.43 -13.27
N PHE A 763 10.80 -25.84 -12.24
CA PHE A 763 10.84 -25.16 -10.94
C PHE A 763 12.19 -25.31 -10.23
N CYS A 764 12.80 -26.52 -10.27
CA CYS A 764 14.15 -26.73 -9.70
C CYS A 764 15.21 -25.91 -10.44
N VAL A 765 15.08 -25.78 -11.76
CA VAL A 765 15.96 -24.94 -12.59
C VAL A 765 15.81 -23.46 -12.21
N ASP A 766 14.58 -22.98 -12.02
CA ASP A 766 14.30 -21.61 -11.57
C ASP A 766 15.01 -21.31 -10.23
N ILE A 767 14.90 -22.22 -9.26
CA ILE A 767 15.55 -22.07 -7.94
C ILE A 767 17.09 -22.11 -8.07
N ALA A 768 17.65 -23.01 -8.89
CA ALA A 768 19.09 -23.06 -9.12
C ALA A 768 19.62 -21.78 -9.76
N PHE A 769 18.86 -21.20 -10.68
CA PHE A 769 19.17 -19.92 -11.31
C PHE A 769 19.15 -18.77 -10.30
N GLU A 770 18.18 -18.73 -9.40
CA GLU A 770 18.11 -17.71 -8.33
C GLU A 770 19.26 -17.86 -7.31
N CYS A 771 19.63 -19.09 -6.96
CA CYS A 771 20.81 -19.40 -6.14
C CYS A 771 22.11 -18.95 -6.82
N HIS A 772 22.18 -19.08 -8.15
CA HIS A 772 23.25 -18.62 -9.05
C HIS A 772 24.63 -19.16 -8.68
N THR A 773 24.73 -20.45 -8.39
CA THR A 773 25.99 -21.14 -8.04
C THR A 773 26.17 -22.41 -8.84
N GLU A 774 27.42 -22.82 -9.05
CA GLU A 774 27.76 -24.06 -9.75
C GLU A 774 27.19 -25.28 -9.03
N GLU A 775 27.26 -25.32 -7.70
CA GLU A 775 26.75 -26.41 -6.88
C GLU A 775 25.23 -26.58 -7.05
N ALA A 776 24.49 -25.47 -7.16
CA ALA A 776 23.05 -25.49 -7.42
C ALA A 776 22.75 -26.05 -8.82
N ALA A 777 23.49 -25.63 -9.83
CA ALA A 777 23.38 -26.17 -11.19
C ALA A 777 23.66 -27.68 -11.21
N ARG A 778 24.73 -28.11 -10.56
CA ARG A 778 25.11 -29.52 -10.46
C ARG A 778 24.04 -30.37 -9.77
N ALA A 779 23.51 -29.92 -8.64
CA ALA A 779 22.47 -30.62 -7.90
C ALA A 779 21.20 -30.86 -8.74
N VAL A 780 20.81 -29.91 -9.62
CA VAL A 780 19.69 -30.10 -10.54
C VAL A 780 20.10 -30.98 -11.72
N GLY A 781 21.34 -30.83 -12.27
CA GLY A 781 21.89 -31.63 -13.38
C GLY A 781 22.02 -33.11 -13.07
N GLU A 782 22.23 -33.48 -11.79
CA GLU A 782 22.22 -34.89 -11.35
C GLU A 782 20.84 -35.55 -11.50
N GLY A 783 19.76 -34.76 -11.49
CA GLY A 783 18.39 -35.25 -11.67
C GLY A 783 17.88 -35.20 -13.10
N TRP A 784 18.35 -34.21 -13.89
CA TRP A 784 17.88 -33.98 -15.28
C TRP A 784 18.98 -33.36 -16.12
N ASP A 785 19.26 -33.98 -17.27
CA ASP A 785 20.24 -33.53 -18.27
C ASP A 785 19.63 -33.28 -19.65
N GLU A 786 18.33 -33.60 -19.81
CA GLU A 786 17.57 -33.31 -21.02
C GLU A 786 16.44 -32.30 -20.77
N TYR A 787 16.39 -31.25 -21.56
CA TYR A 787 15.44 -30.15 -21.41
C TYR A 787 14.58 -29.95 -22.65
N LYS A 788 13.26 -29.89 -22.45
CA LYS A 788 12.27 -29.55 -23.46
C LYS A 788 11.52 -28.29 -23.00
N LEU A 789 11.70 -27.22 -23.72
CA LEU A 789 11.09 -25.90 -23.49
C LEU A 789 10.00 -25.67 -24.56
N ASP A 790 8.76 -25.78 -24.15
CA ASP A 790 7.58 -25.50 -24.97
C ASP A 790 6.64 -24.61 -24.17
N ASN A 791 6.49 -23.34 -24.56
CA ASN A 791 5.76 -22.33 -23.80
C ASN A 791 6.28 -22.14 -22.35
N SER A 792 7.51 -22.53 -22.05
CA SER A 792 8.14 -22.34 -20.74
C SER A 792 8.29 -20.85 -20.40
N SER A 793 8.32 -20.52 -19.10
CA SER A 793 8.52 -19.14 -18.67
C SER A 793 9.88 -18.61 -19.14
N LYS A 794 9.97 -17.32 -19.38
CA LYS A 794 11.25 -16.72 -19.78
C LYS A 794 12.30 -16.85 -18.67
N HIS A 795 11.86 -16.92 -17.40
CA HIS A 795 12.73 -17.18 -16.25
C HIS A 795 13.35 -18.57 -16.35
N THR A 796 12.55 -19.59 -16.61
CA THR A 796 12.99 -20.98 -16.84
C THR A 796 13.95 -21.07 -18.04
N VAL A 797 13.71 -20.32 -19.11
CA VAL A 797 14.65 -20.27 -20.26
C VAL A 797 16.01 -19.75 -19.82
N SER A 798 16.06 -18.66 -19.03
CA SER A 798 17.32 -18.13 -18.48
C SER A 798 17.98 -19.15 -17.54
N GLY A 799 17.18 -19.86 -16.76
CA GLY A 799 17.66 -20.94 -15.89
C GLY A 799 18.28 -22.09 -16.66
N VAL A 800 17.66 -22.55 -17.75
CA VAL A 800 18.26 -23.62 -18.59
C VAL A 800 19.54 -23.13 -19.27
N VAL A 801 19.60 -21.89 -19.75
CA VAL A 801 20.85 -21.30 -20.30
C VAL A 801 21.94 -21.27 -19.23
N PHE A 802 21.61 -20.87 -17.99
CA PHE A 802 22.52 -20.97 -16.86
C PHE A 802 23.04 -22.42 -16.63
N MET A 803 22.14 -23.42 -16.70
CA MET A 803 22.52 -24.83 -16.62
C MET A 803 23.47 -25.26 -17.75
N VAL A 804 23.25 -24.76 -18.99
CA VAL A 804 24.17 -25.00 -20.13
C VAL A 804 25.55 -24.42 -19.85
N CYS A 805 25.62 -23.19 -19.33
CA CYS A 805 26.88 -22.52 -19.01
C CYS A 805 27.71 -23.27 -17.95
N TYR A 806 27.03 -23.96 -17.01
CA TYR A 806 27.69 -24.82 -16.01
C TYR A 806 27.86 -26.29 -16.42
N ASN A 807 27.69 -26.58 -17.73
CA ASN A 807 27.93 -27.92 -18.27
C ASN A 807 27.04 -29.03 -17.65
N GLN A 808 25.76 -28.72 -17.42
CA GLN A 808 24.80 -29.64 -16.81
C GLN A 808 23.69 -30.10 -17.80
N VAL A 809 23.82 -29.82 -19.09
CA VAL A 809 22.82 -30.12 -20.11
C VAL A 809 23.40 -30.95 -21.24
N GLN A 810 22.82 -32.10 -21.54
CA GLN A 810 23.18 -32.95 -22.69
C GLN A 810 22.33 -32.68 -23.91
N SER A 811 21.03 -32.47 -23.70
CA SER A 811 20.06 -32.28 -24.77
C SER A 811 19.13 -31.12 -24.49
N LEU A 812 18.96 -30.20 -25.45
CA LEU A 812 18.04 -29.06 -25.38
C LEU A 812 17.11 -29.04 -26.60
N GLU A 813 15.81 -29.11 -26.37
CA GLU A 813 14.77 -28.91 -27.36
C GLU A 813 13.99 -27.63 -27.01
N MET A 814 13.97 -26.63 -27.91
CA MET A 814 13.21 -25.39 -27.77
C MET A 814 12.22 -25.23 -28.90
N TYR A 815 10.97 -24.96 -28.58
CA TYR A 815 9.90 -24.79 -29.54
C TYR A 815 9.18 -23.44 -29.35
N GLY A 816 9.11 -22.64 -30.40
CA GLY A 816 8.35 -21.40 -30.44
C GLY A 816 8.89 -20.27 -29.53
N MET A 817 10.13 -20.34 -29.10
CA MET A 817 10.73 -19.40 -28.17
C MET A 817 11.32 -18.17 -28.87
N THR A 818 11.26 -17.00 -28.19
CA THR A 818 11.96 -15.79 -28.61
C THR A 818 12.94 -15.36 -27.54
N CYS A 819 14.23 -15.40 -27.86
CA CYS A 819 15.34 -15.11 -26.95
C CYS A 819 15.93 -13.72 -27.23
N GLY A 820 16.07 -12.92 -26.20
CA GLY A 820 16.75 -11.62 -26.25
C GLY A 820 18.27 -11.75 -26.46
N ARG A 821 18.97 -10.62 -26.57
CA ARG A 821 20.41 -10.56 -26.90
C ARG A 821 21.28 -11.34 -25.89
N THR A 822 21.11 -11.07 -24.60
CA THR A 822 21.90 -11.69 -23.52
C THR A 822 21.72 -13.20 -23.49
N VAL A 823 20.47 -13.68 -23.42
CA VAL A 823 20.13 -15.11 -23.40
C VAL A 823 20.65 -15.81 -24.67
N SER A 824 20.54 -15.16 -25.81
CA SER A 824 21.04 -15.70 -27.08
C SER A 824 22.57 -15.83 -27.13
N ARG A 825 23.29 -14.84 -26.58
CA ARG A 825 24.75 -14.85 -26.46
C ARG A 825 25.20 -15.93 -25.49
N ASP A 826 24.68 -15.93 -24.27
CA ASP A 826 25.07 -16.85 -23.20
C ASP A 826 24.77 -18.30 -23.57
N LEU A 827 23.64 -18.55 -24.26
CA LEU A 827 23.34 -19.88 -24.80
C LEU A 827 24.38 -20.31 -25.85
N ALA A 828 24.75 -19.45 -26.80
CA ALA A 828 25.73 -19.79 -27.83
C ALA A 828 27.12 -20.05 -27.22
N GLU A 829 27.56 -19.21 -26.29
CA GLU A 829 28.83 -19.36 -25.59
C GLU A 829 28.85 -20.65 -24.74
N GLY A 830 27.76 -20.91 -24.00
CA GLY A 830 27.61 -22.11 -23.19
C GLY A 830 27.60 -23.39 -24.02
N MET A 831 26.89 -23.41 -25.17
CA MET A 831 26.89 -24.53 -26.09
C MET A 831 28.28 -24.83 -26.66
N CYS A 832 29.04 -23.79 -27.01
CA CYS A 832 30.39 -23.93 -27.55
C CYS A 832 31.43 -24.36 -26.51
N SER A 833 31.25 -23.96 -25.24
CA SER A 833 32.19 -24.30 -24.15
C SER A 833 31.87 -25.61 -23.43
N SER A 834 30.64 -26.10 -23.56
CA SER A 834 30.16 -27.29 -22.85
C SER A 834 30.71 -28.56 -23.46
N SER A 835 31.40 -29.40 -22.68
CA SER A 835 31.83 -30.75 -23.05
C SER A 835 30.71 -31.79 -23.00
N LEU A 836 29.61 -31.52 -22.29
CA LEU A 836 28.49 -32.42 -22.08
C LEU A 836 27.42 -32.27 -23.17
N PHE A 837 27.30 -31.10 -23.77
CA PHE A 837 26.22 -30.75 -24.70
C PHE A 837 26.35 -31.54 -26.01
N ARG A 838 25.33 -32.32 -26.35
CA ARG A 838 25.36 -33.24 -27.51
C ARG A 838 24.27 -33.01 -28.54
N LYS A 839 23.10 -32.52 -28.11
CA LYS A 839 21.95 -32.40 -29.01
C LYS A 839 21.24 -31.07 -28.78
N VAL A 840 20.91 -30.37 -29.85
CA VAL A 840 20.06 -29.19 -29.85
C VAL A 840 19.02 -29.27 -30.95
N SER A 841 17.77 -28.88 -30.59
CA SER A 841 16.68 -28.69 -31.56
C SER A 841 16.00 -27.36 -31.25
N LEU A 842 16.01 -26.42 -32.21
CA LEU A 842 15.57 -25.05 -32.01
C LEU A 842 14.40 -24.73 -33.01
N SER A 843 13.33 -25.50 -32.89
CA SER A 843 12.21 -25.41 -33.84
C SER A 843 11.36 -24.16 -33.61
N TYR A 844 11.09 -23.39 -34.65
CA TYR A 844 10.29 -22.16 -34.63
C TYR A 844 10.76 -21.11 -33.61
N SER A 845 11.99 -21.21 -33.12
CA SER A 845 12.56 -20.30 -32.13
C SER A 845 13.36 -19.17 -32.82
N LYS A 846 13.28 -17.96 -32.26
CA LYS A 846 13.96 -16.77 -32.75
C LYS A 846 15.05 -16.35 -31.77
N PHE A 847 16.28 -16.16 -32.30
CA PHE A 847 17.43 -15.72 -31.53
C PHE A 847 17.98 -14.41 -32.07
N HIS A 848 18.63 -13.65 -31.20
CA HIS A 848 19.33 -12.45 -31.57
C HIS A 848 20.51 -12.77 -32.50
N VAL A 849 20.88 -11.84 -33.36
CA VAL A 849 21.94 -12.02 -34.38
C VAL A 849 23.29 -12.47 -33.80
N GLU A 850 23.59 -12.12 -32.56
CA GLU A 850 24.81 -12.54 -31.86
C GLU A 850 24.92 -14.05 -31.66
N PHE A 851 23.83 -14.75 -31.46
CA PHE A 851 23.78 -16.20 -31.38
C PHE A 851 24.44 -16.84 -32.58
N TYR A 852 24.01 -16.43 -33.79
CA TYR A 852 24.52 -16.98 -35.05
C TYR A 852 25.97 -16.55 -35.34
N LYS A 853 26.36 -15.34 -34.90
CA LYS A 853 27.76 -14.86 -35.04
C LYS A 853 28.74 -15.71 -34.23
N ILE A 854 28.41 -16.05 -32.98
CA ILE A 854 29.23 -16.84 -32.08
C ILE A 854 29.37 -18.26 -32.64
N LEU A 855 28.25 -18.93 -32.94
CA LEU A 855 28.28 -20.29 -33.50
C LEU A 855 29.09 -20.37 -34.81
N ARG A 856 28.98 -19.36 -35.68
CA ARG A 856 29.74 -19.32 -36.93
C ARG A 856 31.25 -19.12 -36.67
N ALA A 857 31.61 -18.28 -35.71
CA ALA A 857 33.00 -18.08 -35.33
C ALA A 857 33.65 -19.36 -34.79
N GLU A 858 32.95 -20.10 -33.93
CA GLU A 858 33.43 -21.37 -33.38
C GLU A 858 33.47 -22.49 -34.44
N ALA A 859 32.45 -22.58 -35.31
CA ALA A 859 32.48 -23.53 -36.41
C ALA A 859 33.67 -23.28 -37.37
N SER A 860 34.05 -22.01 -37.58
CA SER A 860 35.21 -21.67 -38.39
C SER A 860 36.55 -22.06 -37.74
N LYS A 861 36.65 -22.07 -36.39
CA LYS A 861 37.83 -22.53 -35.68
C LYS A 861 37.97 -24.05 -35.74
N CYS A 862 36.87 -24.79 -35.74
CA CYS A 862 36.88 -26.26 -35.89
C CYS A 862 37.19 -26.75 -37.27
N LEU A 863 37.10 -25.89 -38.32
CA LEU A 863 37.43 -26.21 -39.72
C LEU A 863 38.85 -25.83 -40.06
N GLN A 864 39.60 -25.12 -39.22
CA GLN A 864 41.05 -24.87 -39.33
C GLN A 864 41.82 -25.90 -38.51
#